data_732a4cded19f4e182e6687f689f64c16
#
_entry.id   732a4cded19f4e182e6687f689f64c16
#
_cell.length_a   1.000
_cell.length_b   1.000
_cell.length_c   1.000
_cell.angle_alpha   90.00
_cell.angle_beta   90.00
_cell.angle_gamma   90.00
#
_symmetry.space_group_name_H-M   'P 1'
#
loop_
_entity.id
_entity.type
_entity.pdbx_description
1 polymer ?
#
loop_
_entity_poly.entity_id
_entity_poly.type
_entity_poly.pdbx_seq_one_letter_code
_entity_poly.pdbx_strand_id
1 'polypeptide(L)'
;YNSRNQIATCRTSTSRSGYVMESYAYAADVSYYKDEFKANNVLDAVQNYQRTSGGATLYLNNTYGDVFSKFTLQSSEEYSSLYPEKRTVSYRYDSKWNPVEVTTPDNMSVVYLWGYKYSLPIARLKGITYAEVVSRLGTTGLDALCSAGSPNTTALYALKTSFPECEVTTWLHNPSYGLKEIRKATGFKDFYLYNALGDLSDVQDHNQNPIASYFYQWSPDGTSQNYVRTHAMTAAAGSKYMASYDYYDGLGRLFQKVQKGITPAGSNLISLQEYDGAGRRSESWLPIVSSSVYMSPSAIKSAAPGNYSSDSRPYSKPVYSVSPLDRILKRYSPGAAWASKPVTMDYLANSSDVNCINYSVSSSGALVNNGTYAAGQLRVVKRIDEDQHVSYTFTDKQGHILLERQMQGSEQHDTYYVYNDLDNLCFVLQPMYQSVSNLDQYAFQYKYDNRNRCNWKKLPGASAVSYVYDEADNMIFSQDGKQYASKQWSFYLYDKFHRLAVQGVCSNTNTAAVSNVIVSCTRVNSNSGLGNSGYTSSFALVSPEVHRVNYYDDYAFRSLTGFDNAGFPAATIDAKGYVTGSVITVLGSSTKLYSANYYDFEGRITKTVQGNLLEGYDTTNTVYTFTGKPKTVTHTHSASGKSTRTEVYTYTYDHADRISKVQHSLGSTSITLYDATYDNFGRLLTKQYHGTSTNKLTYAYNLRSWLTGISGTRFTQNLYYNTGVGTAKYNGSISS
;
A
#
# COMPACT_ATOMS: atom_id res chain seq x y z
N TYR A 1 -21.86 31.79 2.80
CA TYR A 1 -20.63 32.53 3.03
C TYR A 1 -20.82 33.48 4.24
N ASN A 2 -19.76 33.69 5.01
CA ASN A 2 -19.74 34.68 6.09
C ASN A 2 -19.52 36.10 5.55
N SER A 3 -19.46 37.10 6.41
CA SER A 3 -19.24 38.51 6.05
C SER A 3 -17.90 38.80 5.34
N ARG A 4 -17.00 37.82 5.25
CA ARG A 4 -15.69 37.91 4.59
C ARG A 4 -15.60 37.06 3.32
N ASN A 5 -16.74 36.60 2.78
CA ASN A 5 -16.82 35.69 1.63
C ASN A 5 -16.13 34.33 1.81
N GLN A 6 -15.97 33.87 3.06
CA GLN A 6 -15.52 32.51 3.36
C GLN A 6 -16.73 31.58 3.42
N ILE A 7 -16.58 30.32 3.04
CA ILE A 7 -17.66 29.32 3.08
C ILE A 7 -18.01 29.04 4.54
N ALA A 8 -19.11 29.59 5.04
CA ALA A 8 -19.60 29.32 6.38
C ALA A 8 -20.36 28.00 6.45
N THR A 9 -21.15 27.71 5.42
CA THR A 9 -21.88 26.44 5.28
C THR A 9 -21.89 25.99 3.84
N CYS A 10 -21.72 24.71 3.64
CA CYS A 10 -21.90 24.05 2.36
C CYS A 10 -23.02 23.01 2.52
N ARG A 11 -24.05 23.11 1.70
CA ARG A 11 -25.13 22.10 1.69
C ARG A 11 -25.09 21.33 0.38
N THR A 12 -24.76 20.06 0.47
CA THR A 12 -24.74 19.15 -0.67
C THR A 12 -25.96 18.26 -0.60
N SER A 13 -26.87 18.36 -1.59
CA SER A 13 -28.00 17.44 -1.66
C SER A 13 -27.49 16.03 -1.96
N THR A 14 -27.96 15.07 -1.17
CA THR A 14 -27.59 13.65 -1.33
C THR A 14 -28.74 12.88 -1.94
N SER A 15 -28.41 11.74 -2.50
CA SER A 15 -29.42 10.80 -3.04
C SER A 15 -30.04 9.94 -1.93
N ARG A 16 -29.41 9.85 -0.76
CA ARG A 16 -29.81 8.97 0.36
C ARG A 16 -30.57 9.68 1.45
N SER A 17 -30.01 10.74 2.00
CA SER A 17 -30.50 11.38 3.22
C SER A 17 -31.02 12.81 3.02
N GLY A 18 -31.30 13.19 1.78
CA GLY A 18 -31.77 14.52 1.45
C GLY A 18 -30.64 15.53 1.27
N TYR A 19 -29.78 15.73 2.25
CA TYR A 19 -28.57 16.57 2.13
C TYR A 19 -27.53 16.23 3.20
N VAL A 20 -26.27 16.54 2.88
CA VAL A 20 -25.19 16.69 3.86
C VAL A 20 -24.94 18.17 4.04
N MET A 21 -24.89 18.63 5.26
CA MET A 21 -24.53 20.00 5.62
C MET A 21 -23.15 20.00 6.28
N GLU A 22 -22.25 20.78 5.72
CA GLU A 22 -20.94 21.07 6.30
C GLU A 22 -20.91 22.50 6.77
N SER A 23 -20.51 22.73 8.01
CA SER A 23 -20.43 24.05 8.60
C SER A 23 -19.02 24.30 9.08
N TYR A 24 -18.54 25.51 8.84
CA TYR A 24 -17.18 25.95 9.14
C TYR A 24 -17.25 27.18 10.03
N ALA A 25 -16.47 27.20 11.11
CA ALA A 25 -16.24 28.41 11.89
C ALA A 25 -14.85 28.97 11.60
N TYR A 26 -14.79 30.25 11.31
CA TYR A 26 -13.57 30.99 11.05
C TYR A 26 -13.21 31.89 12.23
N ALA A 27 -12.02 32.45 12.22
CA ALA A 27 -11.54 33.36 13.27
C ALA A 27 -12.52 34.50 13.62
N ALA A 28 -13.23 35.01 12.61
CA ALA A 28 -14.22 36.08 12.81
C ALA A 28 -15.54 35.62 13.42
N ASP A 29 -15.84 34.34 13.34
CA ASP A 29 -17.14 33.76 13.72
C ASP A 29 -17.11 33.18 15.13
N VAL A 30 -15.93 33.04 15.75
CA VAL A 30 -15.79 32.54 17.13
C VAL A 30 -15.65 33.71 18.12
N SER A 31 -16.35 33.63 19.23
CA SER A 31 -16.35 34.70 20.23
C SER A 31 -15.10 34.74 21.10
N TYR A 32 -14.45 33.59 21.27
CA TYR A 32 -13.18 33.46 21.96
C TYR A 32 -12.02 33.39 20.91
N TYR A 33 -10.87 33.87 21.29
CA TYR A 33 -9.69 34.00 20.42
C TYR A 33 -9.85 34.89 19.18
N LYS A 34 -10.93 35.62 19.04
CA LYS A 34 -11.22 36.44 17.86
C LYS A 34 -10.14 37.48 17.56
N ASP A 35 -9.62 38.10 18.58
CA ASP A 35 -8.59 39.14 18.44
C ASP A 35 -7.23 38.49 18.14
N GLU A 36 -6.91 37.36 18.75
CA GLU A 36 -5.71 36.57 18.53
C GLU A 36 -5.67 36.00 17.10
N PHE A 37 -6.76 35.45 16.60
CA PHE A 37 -6.86 34.99 15.21
C PHE A 37 -6.69 36.13 14.22
N LYS A 38 -7.29 37.27 14.49
CA LYS A 38 -7.16 38.46 13.65
C LYS A 38 -5.74 39.01 13.67
N ALA A 39 -5.10 39.07 14.83
CA ALA A 39 -3.73 39.54 14.98
C ALA A 39 -2.71 38.63 14.26
N ASN A 40 -2.98 37.34 14.18
CA ASN A 40 -2.12 36.34 13.55
C ASN A 40 -2.51 36.00 12.11
N ASN A 41 -3.47 36.69 11.49
CA ASN A 41 -3.94 36.49 10.11
C ASN A 41 -4.37 35.04 9.80
N VAL A 42 -5.00 34.35 10.75
CA VAL A 42 -5.50 32.99 10.53
C VAL A 42 -6.76 33.07 9.67
N LEU A 43 -6.65 32.66 8.41
CA LEU A 43 -7.72 32.80 7.40
C LEU A 43 -8.51 31.52 7.19
N ASP A 44 -7.93 30.36 7.54
CA ASP A 44 -8.58 29.05 7.41
C ASP A 44 -9.67 28.84 8.45
N ALA A 45 -10.49 27.81 8.22
CA ALA A 45 -11.46 27.35 9.21
C ALA A 45 -10.70 26.89 10.46
N VAL A 46 -10.93 27.58 11.58
CA VAL A 46 -10.13 27.37 12.80
C VAL A 46 -10.82 26.48 13.81
N GLN A 47 -12.12 26.27 13.64
CA GLN A 47 -12.90 25.51 14.61
C GLN A 47 -14.21 24.99 14.05
N ASN A 48 -14.69 23.91 14.64
CA ASN A 48 -16.04 23.38 14.49
C ASN A 48 -16.43 23.08 13.04
N TYR A 49 -15.61 22.29 12.35
CA TYR A 49 -16.15 21.57 11.22
C TYR A 49 -17.21 20.60 11.73
N GLN A 50 -18.42 20.73 11.18
CA GLN A 50 -19.53 19.83 11.45
C GLN A 50 -20.04 19.29 10.13
N ARG A 51 -20.20 17.97 10.06
CA ARG A 51 -20.85 17.32 8.93
C ARG A 51 -22.07 16.57 9.44
N THR A 52 -23.26 17.01 9.05
CA THR A 52 -24.52 16.36 9.41
C THR A 52 -25.11 15.63 8.22
N SER A 53 -25.44 14.35 8.40
CA SER A 53 -26.07 13.51 7.39
C SER A 53 -27.03 12.55 8.09
N GLY A 54 -28.31 12.48 7.67
CA GLY A 54 -29.28 11.51 8.16
C GLY A 54 -29.51 11.53 9.67
N GLY A 55 -29.25 12.66 10.36
CA GLY A 55 -29.34 12.78 11.82
C GLY A 55 -28.04 12.51 12.57
N ALA A 56 -27.00 11.95 11.93
CA ALA A 56 -25.68 11.85 12.52
C ALA A 56 -24.87 13.12 12.25
N THR A 57 -24.15 13.60 13.24
CA THR A 57 -23.26 14.77 13.10
C THR A 57 -21.86 14.38 13.54
N LEU A 58 -20.89 14.55 12.64
CA LEU A 58 -19.46 14.46 12.90
C LEU A 58 -18.93 15.85 13.25
N TYR A 59 -18.10 15.93 14.26
CA TYR A 59 -17.45 17.15 14.71
C TYR A 59 -15.93 17.01 14.61
N LEU A 60 -15.28 18.07 14.16
CA LEU A 60 -13.84 18.24 14.24
C LEU A 60 -13.57 19.59 14.89
N ASN A 61 -13.06 19.57 16.11
CA ASN A 61 -12.76 20.78 16.87
C ASN A 61 -11.26 20.96 17.01
N ASN A 62 -10.79 22.14 16.62
CA ASN A 62 -9.40 22.54 16.77
C ASN A 62 -9.29 23.53 17.95
N THR A 63 -8.33 23.27 18.84
CA THR A 63 -7.99 24.18 19.95
C THR A 63 -6.68 24.87 19.64
N TYR A 64 -6.68 26.18 19.70
CA TYR A 64 -5.51 27.03 19.48
C TYR A 64 -5.12 27.71 20.79
N GLY A 65 -3.86 28.08 20.92
CA GLY A 65 -3.37 28.82 22.08
C GLY A 65 -2.10 29.57 21.76
N ASP A 66 -1.77 30.52 22.63
CA ASP A 66 -0.51 31.27 22.52
C ASP A 66 0.64 30.41 23.02
N VAL A 67 1.59 30.14 22.14
CA VAL A 67 2.82 29.44 22.45
C VAL A 67 3.98 30.31 22.00
N PHE A 68 4.79 30.75 22.96
CA PHE A 68 5.93 31.65 22.69
C PHE A 68 5.54 32.89 21.87
N SER A 69 4.43 33.55 22.24
CA SER A 69 3.90 34.73 21.59
C SER A 69 3.43 34.51 20.13
N LYS A 70 3.11 33.27 19.77
CA LYS A 70 2.49 32.92 18.49
C LYS A 70 1.30 31.98 18.70
N PHE A 71 0.22 32.28 18.03
CA PHE A 71 -1.01 31.53 18.10
C PHE A 71 -0.95 30.28 17.24
N THR A 72 -0.96 29.09 17.84
CA THR A 72 -0.73 27.82 17.18
C THR A 72 -1.79 26.79 17.53
N LEU A 73 -1.99 25.79 16.64
CA LEU A 73 -2.85 24.65 16.88
C LEU A 73 -2.27 23.78 18.01
N GLN A 74 -2.98 23.61 19.12
CA GLN A 74 -2.55 22.78 20.24
C GLN A 74 -3.15 21.38 20.22
N SER A 75 -4.41 21.26 19.80
CA SER A 75 -5.07 19.96 19.65
C SER A 75 -6.15 19.99 18.59
N SER A 76 -6.42 18.80 18.04
CA SER A 76 -7.53 18.53 17.15
C SER A 76 -8.34 17.37 17.72
N GLU A 77 -9.63 17.55 17.91
CA GLU A 77 -10.55 16.57 18.51
C GLU A 77 -11.61 16.17 17.49
N GLU A 78 -11.73 14.86 17.24
CA GLU A 78 -12.79 14.28 16.43
C GLU A 78 -13.77 13.49 17.31
N TYR A 79 -15.06 13.70 17.13
CA TYR A 79 -16.13 12.95 17.77
C TYR A 79 -17.43 13.07 16.98
N SER A 80 -18.46 12.30 17.33
CA SER A 80 -19.77 12.42 16.65
C SER A 80 -20.94 12.40 17.63
N SER A 81 -22.12 12.75 17.13
CA SER A 81 -23.36 12.64 17.91
C SER A 81 -23.68 11.20 18.34
N LEU A 82 -23.11 10.20 17.66
CA LEU A 82 -23.28 8.78 17.97
C LEU A 82 -22.23 8.26 18.94
N TYR A 83 -21.04 8.87 18.97
CA TYR A 83 -19.96 8.58 19.92
C TYR A 83 -19.33 9.88 20.41
N PRO A 84 -19.72 10.32 21.60
CA PRO A 84 -19.23 11.57 22.16
C PRO A 84 -17.78 11.52 22.66
N GLU A 85 -17.18 10.35 22.71
CA GLU A 85 -15.77 10.18 23.07
C GLU A 85 -14.87 10.85 22.06
N LYS A 86 -14.06 11.77 22.56
CA LYS A 86 -13.17 12.59 21.73
C LYS A 86 -11.88 11.85 21.41
N ARG A 87 -11.50 11.83 20.15
CA ARG A 87 -10.19 11.37 19.68
C ARG A 87 -9.29 12.58 19.49
N THR A 88 -8.30 12.72 20.36
CA THR A 88 -7.48 13.92 20.41
C THR A 88 -6.09 13.67 19.83
N VAL A 89 -5.67 14.48 18.87
CA VAL A 89 -4.28 14.66 18.46
C VAL A 89 -3.76 15.91 19.13
N SER A 90 -2.67 15.81 19.89
CA SER A 90 -2.05 16.94 20.59
C SER A 90 -0.71 17.31 19.98
N TYR A 91 -0.40 18.59 19.98
CA TYR A 91 0.84 19.15 19.44
C TYR A 91 1.58 19.93 20.50
N ARG A 92 2.90 19.79 20.52
CA ARG A 92 3.81 20.62 21.32
C ARG A 92 4.83 21.28 20.42
N TYR A 93 5.19 22.53 20.74
CA TYR A 93 6.08 23.35 19.93
C TYR A 93 7.33 23.79 20.71
N ASP A 94 8.43 24.04 20.00
CA ASP A 94 9.61 24.73 20.52
C ASP A 94 9.41 26.26 20.47
N SER A 95 10.41 27.00 20.95
CA SER A 95 10.41 28.48 20.93
C SER A 95 10.51 29.12 19.52
N LYS A 96 10.67 28.30 18.49
CA LYS A 96 10.67 28.69 17.06
C LYS A 96 9.42 28.24 16.34
N TRP A 97 8.43 27.72 17.09
CA TRP A 97 7.13 27.20 16.63
C TRP A 97 7.20 25.97 15.74
N ASN A 98 8.29 25.23 15.80
CA ASN A 98 8.35 23.92 15.18
C ASN A 98 7.59 22.90 16.03
N PRO A 99 6.78 22.01 15.46
CA PRO A 99 6.18 20.91 16.20
C PRO A 99 7.27 19.95 16.67
N VAL A 100 7.46 19.87 18.00
CA VAL A 100 8.47 18.97 18.61
C VAL A 100 7.87 17.69 19.14
N GLU A 101 6.56 17.63 19.35
CA GLU A 101 5.85 16.42 19.72
C GLU A 101 4.45 16.42 19.12
N VAL A 102 4.08 15.26 18.58
CA VAL A 102 2.72 14.95 18.15
C VAL A 102 2.29 13.70 18.91
N THR A 103 1.22 13.78 19.69
CA THR A 103 0.62 12.62 20.38
C THR A 103 -0.70 12.29 19.70
N THR A 104 -0.82 11.07 19.21
CA THR A 104 -2.01 10.57 18.52
C THR A 104 -3.04 10.01 19.52
N PRO A 105 -4.31 9.78 19.10
CA PRO A 105 -5.37 9.32 19.99
C PRO A 105 -5.11 7.97 20.68
N ASP A 106 -4.22 7.16 20.13
CA ASP A 106 -3.72 5.89 20.69
C ASP A 106 -2.62 6.08 21.74
N ASN A 107 -2.40 7.34 22.17
CA ASN A 107 -1.36 7.76 23.11
C ASN A 107 0.08 7.49 22.62
N MET A 108 0.28 7.39 21.30
CA MET A 108 1.60 7.30 20.71
C MET A 108 2.20 8.67 20.51
N SER A 109 3.32 8.95 21.19
CA SER A 109 4.07 10.18 20.98
C SER A 109 5.18 9.99 19.96
N VAL A 110 5.29 10.97 19.06
CA VAL A 110 6.36 11.10 18.07
C VAL A 110 7.04 12.43 18.29
N VAL A 111 8.32 12.39 18.61
CA VAL A 111 9.15 13.58 18.85
C VAL A 111 9.97 13.91 17.61
N TYR A 112 10.01 15.19 17.26
CA TYR A 112 10.83 15.74 16.19
C TYR A 112 11.88 16.69 16.77
N LEU A 113 13.14 16.53 16.38
CA LEU A 113 14.20 17.49 16.69
C LEU A 113 14.52 18.30 15.43
N TRP A 114 14.65 19.61 15.61
CA TRP A 114 14.86 20.56 14.52
C TRP A 114 16.24 21.19 14.66
N GLY A 115 17.11 20.94 13.68
CA GLY A 115 18.47 21.49 13.61
C GLY A 115 18.59 22.59 12.57
N TYR A 116 19.84 22.88 12.14
CA TYR A 116 20.13 23.96 11.19
C TYR A 116 19.53 25.29 11.64
N LYS A 117 19.80 25.67 12.90
CA LYS A 117 19.20 26.83 13.58
C LYS A 117 17.67 26.70 13.64
N TYR A 118 17.17 25.52 14.00
CA TYR A 118 15.75 25.17 14.12
C TYR A 118 14.95 25.25 12.81
N SER A 119 15.59 25.13 11.63
CA SER A 119 14.92 25.28 10.35
C SER A 119 14.56 23.97 9.66
N LEU A 120 15.27 22.88 9.92
CA LEU A 120 15.09 21.59 9.26
C LEU A 120 15.00 20.47 10.27
N PRO A 121 14.12 19.47 10.07
CA PRO A 121 14.04 18.31 10.95
C PRO A 121 15.32 17.47 10.82
N ILE A 122 15.90 17.08 11.96
CA ILE A 122 17.13 16.27 12.02
C ILE A 122 16.93 14.91 12.65
N ALA A 123 15.88 14.73 13.46
CA ALA A 123 15.55 13.43 14.06
C ALA A 123 14.05 13.27 14.27
N ARG A 124 13.58 12.03 14.19
CA ARG A 124 12.28 11.57 14.63
C ARG A 124 12.47 10.41 15.61
N LEU A 125 11.89 10.53 16.79
CA LEU A 125 11.86 9.50 17.82
C LEU A 125 10.40 9.10 18.04
N LYS A 126 10.04 7.87 17.71
CA LYS A 126 8.68 7.34 17.92
C LYS A 126 8.64 6.49 19.18
N GLY A 127 7.60 6.65 19.99
CA GLY A 127 7.37 5.89 21.23
C GLY A 127 8.01 6.51 22.47
N ILE A 128 8.16 7.85 22.50
CA ILE A 128 8.69 8.63 23.64
C ILE A 128 8.11 10.04 23.58
N THR A 129 7.96 10.67 24.75
CA THR A 129 7.52 12.05 24.87
C THR A 129 8.68 13.05 24.79
N TYR A 130 8.41 14.28 24.41
CA TYR A 130 9.43 15.34 24.38
C TYR A 130 10.01 15.63 25.77
N ALA A 131 9.19 15.54 26.83
CA ALA A 131 9.66 15.70 28.20
C ALA A 131 10.72 14.66 28.60
N GLU A 132 10.55 13.40 28.21
CA GLU A 132 11.54 12.32 28.43
C GLU A 132 12.81 12.55 27.60
N VAL A 133 12.68 13.06 26.37
CA VAL A 133 13.85 13.42 25.54
C VAL A 133 14.65 14.54 26.20
N VAL A 134 13.99 15.60 26.68
CA VAL A 134 14.63 16.71 27.41
C VAL A 134 15.27 16.22 28.70
N SER A 135 14.58 15.37 29.46
CA SER A 135 15.12 14.79 30.71
C SER A 135 16.41 14.00 30.47
N ARG A 136 16.48 13.25 29.38
CA ARG A 136 17.61 12.34 29.08
C ARG A 136 18.80 13.04 28.42
N LEU A 137 18.56 14.00 27.53
CA LEU A 137 19.62 14.74 26.84
C LEU A 137 20.09 15.99 27.60
N GLY A 138 19.25 16.50 28.51
CA GLY A 138 19.39 17.84 29.10
C GLY A 138 19.07 18.95 28.08
N THR A 139 18.72 20.13 28.60
CA THR A 139 18.43 21.30 27.76
C THR A 139 19.64 21.74 26.94
N THR A 140 20.83 21.73 27.55
CA THR A 140 22.10 22.11 26.86
C THR A 140 22.45 21.14 25.74
N GLY A 141 22.29 19.81 25.94
CA GLY A 141 22.57 18.81 24.92
C GLY A 141 21.60 18.88 23.74
N LEU A 142 20.32 19.13 24.04
CA LEU A 142 19.30 19.32 23.01
C LEU A 142 19.54 20.62 22.22
N ASP A 143 19.83 21.73 22.89
CA ASP A 143 20.12 23.01 22.25
C ASP A 143 21.37 22.94 21.35
N ALA A 144 22.43 22.24 21.79
CA ALA A 144 23.63 22.03 21.00
C ALA A 144 23.34 21.28 19.66
N LEU A 145 22.36 20.36 19.64
CA LEU A 145 21.93 19.70 18.42
C LEU A 145 21.11 20.62 17.50
N CYS A 146 20.26 21.45 18.07
CA CYS A 146 19.23 22.22 17.36
C CYS A 146 19.73 23.59 16.87
N SER A 147 20.54 24.31 17.67
CA SER A 147 20.97 25.68 17.38
C SER A 147 22.13 25.78 16.38
N ALA A 148 22.88 24.70 16.18
CA ALA A 148 24.03 24.67 15.28
C ALA A 148 23.61 24.90 13.81
N GLY A 149 24.46 25.57 13.02
CA GLY A 149 24.26 25.72 11.57
C GLY A 149 24.35 24.43 10.78
N SER A 150 24.97 23.40 11.37
CA SER A 150 24.94 21.99 10.93
C SER A 150 25.00 21.11 12.18
N PRO A 151 24.15 20.08 12.31
CA PRO A 151 24.14 19.25 13.49
C PRO A 151 25.44 18.46 13.63
N ASN A 152 25.88 18.26 14.89
CA ASN A 152 26.99 17.36 15.19
C ASN A 152 26.54 15.92 14.91
N THR A 153 27.14 15.28 13.89
CA THR A 153 26.74 13.94 13.43
C THR A 153 26.96 12.85 14.47
N THR A 154 28.01 12.96 15.30
CA THR A 154 28.28 12.00 16.38
C THR A 154 27.18 12.04 17.43
N ALA A 155 26.82 13.25 17.90
CA ALA A 155 25.73 13.44 18.85
C ALA A 155 24.38 13.03 18.26
N LEU A 156 24.12 13.36 17.00
CA LEU A 156 22.89 12.98 16.28
C LEU A 156 22.75 11.46 16.18
N TYR A 157 23.83 10.74 15.84
CA TYR A 157 23.79 9.29 15.72
C TYR A 157 23.73 8.58 17.08
N ALA A 158 24.26 9.20 18.14
CA ALA A 158 24.15 8.70 19.51
C ALA A 158 22.71 8.66 20.02
N LEU A 159 21.77 9.39 19.41
CA LEU A 159 20.35 9.32 19.77
C LEU A 159 19.80 7.89 19.74
N LYS A 160 20.22 7.06 18.78
CA LYS A 160 19.80 5.66 18.71
C LYS A 160 20.21 4.85 19.95
N THR A 161 21.42 5.05 20.47
CA THR A 161 21.91 4.36 21.67
C THR A 161 21.38 4.98 22.96
N SER A 162 21.08 6.29 22.93
CA SER A 162 20.46 6.99 24.06
C SER A 162 18.97 6.63 24.24
N PHE A 163 18.30 6.18 23.17
CA PHE A 163 16.88 5.83 23.17
C PHE A 163 16.65 4.46 22.52
N PRO A 164 17.20 3.36 23.09
CA PRO A 164 17.15 2.03 22.49
C PRO A 164 15.73 1.46 22.39
N GLU A 165 14.81 1.92 23.24
CA GLU A 165 13.40 1.54 23.28
C GLU A 165 12.56 2.21 22.17
N CYS A 166 13.11 3.21 21.46
CA CYS A 166 12.42 4.01 20.46
C CYS A 166 12.81 3.59 19.03
N GLU A 167 11.96 3.93 18.06
CA GLU A 167 12.36 3.96 16.66
C GLU A 167 12.95 5.33 16.34
N VAL A 168 14.28 5.40 16.19
CA VAL A 168 15.02 6.64 15.93
C VAL A 168 15.43 6.70 14.46
N THR A 169 14.93 7.70 13.74
CA THR A 169 15.37 8.04 12.37
C THR A 169 16.06 9.40 12.41
N THR A 170 17.18 9.55 11.75
CA THR A 170 17.86 10.85 11.67
C THR A 170 18.11 11.28 10.24
N TRP A 171 18.17 12.60 10.03
CA TRP A 171 18.36 13.22 8.71
C TRP A 171 19.50 14.22 8.76
N LEU A 172 20.30 14.21 7.70
CA LEU A 172 21.21 15.31 7.38
C LEU A 172 20.76 15.98 6.10
N HIS A 173 20.85 17.29 6.07
CA HIS A 173 20.43 18.09 4.92
C HIS A 173 21.63 18.84 4.33
N ASN A 174 21.57 19.12 3.05
CA ASN A 174 22.24 20.24 2.43
C ASN A 174 21.22 21.39 2.42
N PRO A 175 21.44 22.48 3.16
CA PRO A 175 20.47 23.56 3.28
C PRO A 175 20.06 24.21 1.94
N SER A 176 20.93 24.12 0.92
CA SER A 176 20.68 24.68 -0.41
C SER A 176 19.91 23.75 -1.34
N TYR A 177 20.06 22.43 -1.20
CA TYR A 177 19.59 21.46 -2.19
C TYR A 177 18.60 20.43 -1.64
N GLY A 178 18.63 20.14 -0.34
CA GLY A 178 17.68 19.19 0.27
C GLY A 178 18.33 18.10 1.11
N LEU A 179 17.70 16.93 1.14
CA LEU A 179 18.11 15.81 1.98
C LEU A 179 19.43 15.21 1.50
N LYS A 180 20.42 15.09 2.40
CA LYS A 180 21.73 14.51 2.11
C LYS A 180 21.86 13.05 2.58
N GLU A 181 21.29 12.72 3.74
CA GLU A 181 21.38 11.39 4.35
C GLU A 181 20.13 11.12 5.17
N ILE A 182 19.63 9.87 5.06
CA ILE A 182 18.68 9.29 6.00
C ILE A 182 19.39 8.17 6.73
N ARG A 183 19.34 8.18 8.08
CA ARG A 183 19.72 7.04 8.89
C ARG A 183 18.49 6.42 9.50
N LYS A 184 18.17 5.19 9.08
CA LYS A 184 17.02 4.39 9.51
C LYS A 184 17.13 3.98 10.98
N ALA A 185 16.03 3.50 11.56
CA ALA A 185 16.00 3.01 12.95
C ALA A 185 16.99 1.83 13.19
N THR A 186 17.26 1.02 12.18
CA THR A 186 18.32 0.00 12.18
C THR A 186 19.72 0.58 12.25
N GLY A 187 19.92 1.86 11.95
CA GLY A 187 21.22 2.54 11.89
C GLY A 187 21.82 2.57 10.48
N PHE A 188 21.24 1.87 9.51
CA PHE A 188 21.67 1.90 8.11
C PHE A 188 21.26 3.19 7.44
N LYS A 189 21.98 3.56 6.37
CA LYS A 189 21.91 4.87 5.75
C LYS A 189 21.56 4.76 4.28
N ASP A 190 20.84 5.77 3.77
CA ASP A 190 20.73 6.07 2.35
C ASP A 190 21.32 7.46 2.13
N PHE A 191 22.03 7.67 1.02
CA PHE A 191 22.68 8.94 0.69
C PHE A 191 22.09 9.51 -0.60
N TYR A 192 21.98 10.83 -0.63
CA TYR A 192 21.44 11.61 -1.75
C TYR A 192 22.46 12.65 -2.17
N LEU A 193 22.90 12.60 -3.42
CA LEU A 193 23.85 13.53 -4.00
C LEU A 193 23.15 14.39 -5.05
N TYR A 194 23.64 15.60 -5.20
CA TYR A 194 23.07 16.60 -6.08
C TYR A 194 24.13 17.15 -7.03
N ASN A 195 23.72 17.54 -8.24
CA ASN A 195 24.57 18.23 -9.19
C ASN A 195 24.73 19.73 -8.79
N ALA A 196 25.50 20.46 -9.56
CA ALA A 196 25.76 21.89 -9.30
C ALA A 196 24.50 22.78 -9.43
N LEU A 197 23.45 22.30 -10.08
CA LEU A 197 22.17 23.01 -10.23
C LEU A 197 21.18 22.68 -9.11
N GLY A 198 21.52 21.71 -8.23
CA GLY A 198 20.66 21.27 -7.15
C GLY A 198 19.71 20.13 -7.54
N ASP A 199 19.84 19.54 -8.74
CA ASP A 199 19.06 18.36 -9.11
C ASP A 199 19.68 17.10 -8.49
N LEU A 200 18.85 16.13 -8.08
CA LEU A 200 19.29 14.85 -7.55
C LEU A 200 20.12 14.10 -8.60
N SER A 201 21.40 13.85 -8.34
CA SER A 201 22.29 13.13 -9.26
C SER A 201 22.42 11.65 -8.96
N ASP A 202 22.48 11.28 -7.66
CA ASP A 202 22.66 9.90 -7.25
C ASP A 202 21.93 9.59 -5.96
N VAL A 203 21.45 8.36 -5.85
CA VAL A 203 21.00 7.74 -4.61
C VAL A 203 21.92 6.54 -4.34
N GLN A 204 22.47 6.47 -3.12
CA GLN A 204 23.42 5.43 -2.72
C GLN A 204 22.92 4.66 -1.50
N ASP A 205 23.29 3.39 -1.42
CA ASP A 205 23.02 2.51 -0.29
C ASP A 205 23.91 2.81 0.92
N HIS A 206 23.75 2.02 2.00
CA HIS A 206 24.55 2.13 3.21
C HIS A 206 26.08 2.05 2.99
N ASN A 207 26.52 1.28 2.03
CA ASN A 207 27.91 1.10 1.65
C ASN A 207 28.40 2.12 0.62
N GLN A 208 27.57 3.15 0.33
CA GLN A 208 27.81 4.19 -0.67
C GLN A 208 27.89 3.65 -2.11
N ASN A 209 27.32 2.48 -2.38
CA ASN A 209 27.13 2.02 -3.74
C ASN A 209 25.98 2.79 -4.39
N PRO A 210 26.14 3.32 -5.60
CA PRO A 210 25.03 3.92 -6.32
C PRO A 210 23.95 2.85 -6.61
N ILE A 211 22.70 3.15 -6.28
CA ILE A 211 21.52 2.34 -6.63
C ILE A 211 20.77 2.97 -7.80
N ALA A 212 20.82 4.29 -7.92
CA ALA A 212 20.29 5.02 -9.05
C ALA A 212 21.12 6.27 -9.34
N SER A 213 21.29 6.61 -10.63
CA SER A 213 21.90 7.88 -11.06
C SER A 213 21.00 8.56 -12.08
N TYR A 214 20.93 9.88 -12.00
CA TYR A 214 20.06 10.72 -12.80
C TYR A 214 20.88 11.75 -13.58
N PHE A 215 20.55 11.93 -14.85
CA PHE A 215 21.20 12.88 -15.75
C PHE A 215 20.13 13.69 -16.46
N TYR A 216 20.24 14.99 -16.37
CA TYR A 216 19.27 15.93 -16.88
C TYR A 216 19.80 16.65 -18.11
N GLN A 217 18.99 16.75 -19.13
CA GLN A 217 19.24 17.56 -20.33
C GLN A 217 18.06 18.51 -20.52
N TRP A 218 18.34 19.78 -20.37
CA TRP A 218 17.38 20.86 -20.63
C TRP A 218 17.89 21.73 -21.77
N SER A 219 17.05 22.03 -22.75
CA SER A 219 17.34 22.87 -23.90
C SER A 219 16.44 24.10 -23.83
N PRO A 220 16.93 25.25 -23.29
CA PRO A 220 16.13 26.45 -23.16
C PRO A 220 15.78 27.06 -24.52
N ASP A 221 16.61 26.85 -25.54
CA ASP A 221 16.45 27.36 -26.90
C ASP A 221 15.73 26.40 -27.87
N GLY A 222 15.34 25.19 -27.39
CA GLY A 222 14.66 24.18 -28.18
C GLY A 222 15.53 23.49 -29.22
N THR A 223 16.87 23.67 -29.21
CA THR A 223 17.78 23.06 -30.19
C THR A 223 18.02 21.56 -29.94
N SER A 224 17.78 21.08 -28.72
CA SER A 224 17.87 19.67 -28.34
C SER A 224 16.64 19.21 -27.58
N GLN A 225 16.50 17.89 -27.39
CA GLN A 225 15.36 17.34 -26.66
C GLN A 225 15.59 17.41 -25.15
N ASN A 226 14.54 17.81 -24.40
CA ASN A 226 14.53 17.73 -22.95
C ASN A 226 14.35 16.28 -22.52
N TYR A 227 15.24 15.77 -21.65
CA TYR A 227 15.09 14.43 -21.09
C TYR A 227 15.70 14.28 -19.71
N VAL A 228 15.20 13.29 -18.97
CA VAL A 228 15.86 12.73 -17.79
C VAL A 228 16.31 11.32 -18.14
N ARG A 229 17.62 11.06 -18.02
CA ARG A 229 18.18 9.72 -18.15
C ARG A 229 18.39 9.14 -16.76
N THR A 230 17.84 7.96 -16.52
CA THR A 230 18.00 7.23 -15.27
C THR A 230 18.84 5.98 -15.51
N HIS A 231 19.84 5.77 -14.67
CA HIS A 231 20.56 4.49 -14.55
C HIS A 231 20.09 3.81 -13.27
N ALA A 232 19.37 2.69 -13.39
CA ALA A 232 19.08 1.79 -12.27
C ALA A 232 20.20 0.75 -12.19
N MET A 233 21.00 0.79 -11.12
CA MET A 233 22.18 -0.05 -11.00
C MET A 233 21.80 -1.52 -10.77
N THR A 234 22.54 -2.44 -11.38
CA THR A 234 22.38 -3.89 -11.24
C THR A 234 23.59 -4.56 -10.60
N ALA A 235 24.62 -3.77 -10.27
CA ALA A 235 25.81 -4.20 -9.55
C ALA A 235 26.35 -3.09 -8.65
N ALA A 236 26.94 -3.47 -7.51
CA ALA A 236 27.42 -2.58 -6.45
C ALA A 236 28.43 -1.52 -6.94
N ALA A 237 29.32 -1.86 -7.87
CA ALA A 237 30.33 -0.93 -8.35
C ALA A 237 29.85 0.12 -9.36
N GLY A 238 28.52 0.22 -9.63
CA GLY A 238 27.98 1.12 -10.64
C GLY A 238 28.34 0.76 -12.08
N SER A 239 29.02 -0.36 -12.29
CA SER A 239 29.53 -0.80 -13.62
C SER A 239 28.47 -1.43 -14.50
N LYS A 240 27.34 -1.87 -13.92
CA LYS A 240 26.20 -2.47 -14.63
C LYS A 240 24.91 -1.77 -14.22
N TYR A 241 24.13 -1.39 -15.22
CA TYR A 241 22.88 -0.68 -15.01
C TYR A 241 21.90 -0.91 -16.15
N MET A 242 20.62 -0.72 -15.87
CA MET A 242 19.58 -0.54 -16.87
C MET A 242 19.37 0.96 -17.06
N ALA A 243 19.44 1.43 -18.31
CA ALA A 243 19.24 2.83 -18.62
C ALA A 243 17.87 3.10 -19.23
N SER A 244 17.21 4.16 -18.77
CA SER A 244 16.00 4.68 -19.40
C SER A 244 16.15 6.18 -19.70
N TYR A 245 15.42 6.64 -20.73
CA TYR A 245 15.31 8.04 -21.10
C TYR A 245 13.85 8.40 -21.13
N ASP A 246 13.49 9.42 -20.37
CA ASP A 246 12.16 10.02 -20.35
C ASP A 246 12.24 11.40 -21.02
N TYR A 247 11.65 11.52 -22.23
CA TYR A 247 11.67 12.74 -23.03
C TYR A 247 10.42 13.58 -22.78
N TYR A 248 10.64 14.87 -22.61
CA TYR A 248 9.60 15.83 -22.27
C TYR A 248 9.42 16.88 -23.37
N ASP A 249 8.17 17.25 -23.62
CA ASP A 249 7.85 18.36 -24.52
C ASP A 249 8.06 19.73 -23.85
N GLY A 250 7.82 20.80 -24.60
CA GLY A 250 7.98 22.18 -24.10
C GLY A 250 7.04 22.57 -22.93
N LEU A 251 6.04 21.75 -22.62
CA LEU A 251 5.15 21.92 -21.47
C LEU A 251 5.51 20.97 -20.31
N GLY A 252 6.63 20.26 -20.39
CA GLY A 252 7.06 19.31 -19.36
C GLY A 252 6.27 18.01 -19.35
N ARG A 253 5.54 17.66 -20.41
CA ARG A 253 4.77 16.42 -20.49
C ARG A 253 5.63 15.32 -21.11
N LEU A 254 5.62 14.12 -20.50
CA LEU A 254 6.34 12.95 -20.99
C LEU A 254 5.70 12.45 -22.31
N PHE A 255 6.42 12.56 -23.43
CA PHE A 255 5.90 12.10 -24.72
C PHE A 255 6.61 10.87 -25.28
N GLN A 256 7.87 10.62 -24.90
CA GLN A 256 8.58 9.43 -25.34
C GLN A 256 9.38 8.84 -24.18
N LYS A 257 9.29 7.51 -24.03
CA LYS A 257 10.10 6.73 -23.07
C LYS A 257 10.93 5.70 -23.82
N VAL A 258 12.21 5.63 -23.47
CA VAL A 258 13.15 4.66 -24.05
C VAL A 258 13.76 3.82 -22.95
N GLN A 259 13.67 2.50 -23.09
CA GLN A 259 14.41 1.53 -22.29
C GLN A 259 15.63 1.10 -23.14
N LYS A 260 16.81 1.56 -22.78
CA LYS A 260 18.03 1.36 -23.57
C LYS A 260 18.55 -0.07 -23.40
N GLY A 261 18.80 -0.73 -24.52
CA GLY A 261 19.43 -2.05 -24.55
C GLY A 261 18.63 -3.16 -23.87
N ILE A 262 17.30 -2.99 -23.69
CA ILE A 262 16.49 -3.88 -22.85
C ILE A 262 16.08 -5.18 -23.58
N THR A 263 16.12 -5.21 -24.92
CA THR A 263 15.76 -6.40 -25.68
C THR A 263 16.86 -7.47 -25.58
N PRO A 264 16.57 -8.76 -25.85
CA PRO A 264 17.58 -9.82 -25.83
C PRO A 264 18.77 -9.57 -26.75
N ALA A 265 18.56 -8.86 -27.87
CA ALA A 265 19.59 -8.46 -28.81
C ALA A 265 20.29 -7.15 -28.45
N GLY A 266 19.98 -6.53 -27.31
CA GLY A 266 20.57 -5.25 -26.89
C GLY A 266 20.01 -4.02 -27.60
N SER A 267 18.89 -4.14 -28.31
CA SER A 267 18.16 -2.99 -28.88
C SER A 267 17.32 -2.29 -27.84
N ASN A 268 16.89 -1.08 -28.16
CA ASN A 268 16.05 -0.24 -27.28
C ASN A 268 14.57 -0.54 -27.52
N LEU A 269 13.74 -0.32 -26.49
CA LEU A 269 12.30 -0.21 -26.60
C LEU A 269 11.89 1.25 -26.48
N ILE A 270 11.15 1.76 -27.45
CA ILE A 270 10.66 3.14 -27.52
C ILE A 270 9.16 3.14 -27.53
N SER A 271 8.53 3.84 -26.57
CA SER A 271 7.09 4.10 -26.54
C SER A 271 6.80 5.58 -26.76
N LEU A 272 5.64 5.89 -27.38
CA LEU A 272 5.22 7.24 -27.71
C LEU A 272 3.84 7.51 -27.10
N GLN A 273 3.70 8.65 -26.43
CA GLN A 273 2.45 9.22 -25.98
C GLN A 273 2.22 10.56 -26.66
N GLU A 274 1.12 10.68 -27.35
CA GLU A 274 0.70 11.96 -27.94
C GLU A 274 -0.36 12.66 -27.09
N TYR A 275 -0.45 13.97 -27.29
CA TYR A 275 -1.41 14.83 -26.61
C TYR A 275 -2.22 15.62 -27.64
N ASP A 276 -3.48 15.89 -27.32
CA ASP A 276 -4.34 16.75 -28.12
C ASP A 276 -4.13 18.24 -27.80
N GLY A 277 -4.81 19.13 -28.52
CA GLY A 277 -4.69 20.57 -28.33
C GLY A 277 -5.14 21.07 -26.96
N ALA A 278 -5.88 20.28 -26.19
CA ALA A 278 -6.27 20.57 -24.80
C ALA A 278 -5.29 19.97 -23.77
N GLY A 279 -4.19 19.35 -24.22
CA GLY A 279 -3.19 18.74 -23.35
C GLY A 279 -3.54 17.36 -22.83
N ARG A 280 -4.63 16.75 -23.31
CA ARG A 280 -5.07 15.40 -22.90
C ARG A 280 -4.37 14.34 -23.75
N ARG A 281 -4.15 13.15 -23.17
CA ARG A 281 -3.57 12.01 -23.91
C ARG A 281 -4.47 11.63 -25.10
N SER A 282 -3.91 11.64 -26.32
CA SER A 282 -4.65 11.32 -27.54
C SER A 282 -4.35 9.93 -28.08
N GLU A 283 -3.11 9.63 -28.42
CA GLU A 283 -2.70 8.33 -28.91
C GLU A 283 -1.54 7.80 -28.06
N SER A 284 -1.68 6.55 -27.58
CA SER A 284 -0.61 5.85 -26.88
C SER A 284 -0.15 4.69 -27.73
N TRP A 285 1.04 4.83 -28.32
CA TRP A 285 1.62 3.87 -29.25
C TRP A 285 2.31 2.73 -28.50
N LEU A 286 2.11 1.52 -28.97
CA LEU A 286 2.80 0.36 -28.43
C LEU A 286 4.31 0.50 -28.64
N PRO A 287 5.16 -0.12 -27.78
CA PRO A 287 6.61 0.01 -27.87
C PRO A 287 7.15 -0.53 -29.19
N ILE A 288 8.14 0.15 -29.78
CA ILE A 288 8.88 -0.33 -30.96
C ILE A 288 10.31 -0.68 -30.59
N VAL A 289 10.89 -1.60 -31.34
CA VAL A 289 12.31 -1.97 -31.24
C VAL A 289 13.13 -1.05 -32.14
N SER A 290 14.19 -0.43 -31.59
CA SER A 290 15.06 0.47 -32.33
C SER A 290 16.49 0.44 -31.78
N SER A 291 17.48 0.79 -32.61
CA SER A 291 18.85 1.09 -32.14
C SER A 291 19.02 2.52 -31.63
N SER A 292 18.10 3.41 -31.98
CA SER A 292 18.15 4.84 -31.60
C SER A 292 17.69 5.05 -30.16
N VAL A 293 18.27 6.03 -29.48
CA VAL A 293 17.83 6.48 -28.14
C VAL A 293 16.77 7.57 -28.20
N TYR A 294 16.56 8.17 -29.36
CA TYR A 294 15.49 9.12 -29.66
C TYR A 294 15.00 8.91 -31.09
N MET A 295 13.70 9.02 -31.27
CA MET A 295 13.09 9.04 -32.60
C MET A 295 12.01 10.12 -32.62
N SER A 296 11.85 10.79 -33.78
CA SER A 296 10.71 11.72 -33.91
C SER A 296 9.39 10.96 -33.83
N PRO A 297 8.30 11.60 -33.34
CA PRO A 297 7.00 10.95 -33.29
C PRO A 297 6.55 10.34 -34.61
N SER A 298 6.81 11.05 -35.75
CA SER A 298 6.51 10.55 -37.09
C SER A 298 7.29 9.29 -37.46
N ALA A 299 8.58 9.22 -37.09
CA ALA A 299 9.41 8.06 -37.34
C ALA A 299 8.95 6.84 -36.52
N ILE A 300 8.54 7.04 -35.25
CA ILE A 300 7.97 5.98 -34.42
C ILE A 300 6.69 5.43 -35.03
N LYS A 301 5.76 6.31 -35.44
CA LYS A 301 4.51 5.93 -36.09
C LYS A 301 4.71 5.12 -37.37
N SER A 302 5.67 5.55 -38.18
CA SER A 302 6.02 4.83 -39.42
C SER A 302 6.64 3.45 -39.18
N ALA A 303 7.43 3.31 -38.11
CA ALA A 303 8.09 2.05 -37.75
C ALA A 303 7.16 1.06 -36.99
N ALA A 304 6.13 1.56 -36.32
CA ALA A 304 5.31 0.76 -35.42
C ALA A 304 4.61 -0.42 -36.11
N PRO A 305 4.00 -0.30 -37.30
CA PRO A 305 3.37 -1.44 -37.97
C PRO A 305 4.32 -2.63 -38.15
N GLY A 306 5.59 -2.39 -38.57
CA GLY A 306 6.59 -3.42 -38.75
C GLY A 306 6.92 -4.23 -37.50
N ASN A 307 6.73 -3.69 -36.33
CA ASN A 307 6.92 -4.38 -35.04
C ASN A 307 5.72 -5.28 -34.65
N TYR A 308 4.60 -5.15 -35.34
CA TYR A 308 3.33 -5.81 -34.99
C TYR A 308 2.66 -6.49 -36.20
N SER A 309 3.46 -7.27 -36.94
CA SER A 309 2.97 -8.02 -38.13
C SER A 309 2.24 -7.15 -39.15
N SER A 310 2.74 -5.94 -39.38
CA SER A 310 2.17 -4.91 -40.28
C SER A 310 0.76 -4.43 -39.88
N ASP A 311 0.36 -4.58 -38.62
CA ASP A 311 -0.88 -3.99 -38.14
C ASP A 311 -0.82 -2.48 -38.28
N SER A 312 -1.82 -1.90 -38.95
CA SER A 312 -1.86 -0.47 -39.26
C SER A 312 -2.22 0.43 -38.06
N ARG A 313 -2.58 -0.19 -36.93
CA ARG A 313 -3.11 0.55 -35.76
C ARG A 313 -2.55 0.05 -34.42
N PRO A 314 -1.21 -0.01 -34.24
CA PRO A 314 -0.58 -0.46 -33.00
C PRO A 314 -0.60 0.64 -31.92
N TYR A 315 -1.78 1.24 -31.65
CA TYR A 315 -1.97 2.28 -30.64
C TYR A 315 -3.38 2.26 -30.07
N SER A 316 -3.52 2.72 -28.84
CA SER A 316 -4.80 3.00 -28.20
C SER A 316 -5.19 4.47 -28.36
N LYS A 317 -6.50 4.76 -28.46
CA LYS A 317 -7.02 6.12 -28.65
C LYS A 317 -8.30 6.34 -27.85
N PRO A 318 -8.31 7.26 -26.87
CA PRO A 318 -9.54 7.76 -26.26
C PRO A 318 -10.21 8.80 -27.16
N VAL A 319 -11.54 8.89 -27.07
CA VAL A 319 -12.35 9.99 -27.61
C VAL A 319 -13.03 10.65 -26.43
N TYR A 320 -12.77 11.93 -26.29
CA TYR A 320 -13.31 12.72 -25.19
C TYR A 320 -14.59 13.44 -25.58
N SER A 321 -15.40 13.74 -24.56
CA SER A 321 -16.52 14.66 -24.71
C SER A 321 -16.01 16.08 -25.00
N VAL A 322 -16.87 16.90 -25.57
CA VAL A 322 -16.60 18.34 -25.73
C VAL A 322 -16.72 19.13 -24.42
N SER A 323 -17.15 18.46 -23.35
CA SER A 323 -17.26 19.04 -22.01
C SER A 323 -15.88 19.25 -21.38
N PRO A 324 -15.66 20.32 -20.60
CA PRO A 324 -14.43 20.54 -19.85
C PRO A 324 -14.17 19.51 -18.73
N LEU A 325 -15.07 18.54 -18.53
CA LEU A 325 -14.92 17.45 -17.56
C LEU A 325 -14.02 16.31 -18.06
N ASP A 326 -13.45 16.41 -19.26
CA ASP A 326 -12.54 15.43 -19.88
C ASP A 326 -13.07 13.98 -19.86
N ARG A 327 -14.38 13.81 -19.97
CA ARG A 327 -15.03 12.49 -19.98
C ARG A 327 -14.68 11.73 -21.26
N ILE A 328 -14.22 10.48 -21.09
CA ILE A 328 -13.95 9.57 -22.20
C ILE A 328 -15.27 8.95 -22.65
N LEU A 329 -15.68 9.19 -23.89
CA LEU A 329 -16.88 8.59 -24.50
C LEU A 329 -16.57 7.27 -25.17
N LYS A 330 -15.38 7.12 -25.77
CA LYS A 330 -14.95 5.88 -26.41
C LYS A 330 -13.47 5.66 -26.14
N ARG A 331 -13.10 4.41 -26.00
CA ARG A 331 -11.69 4.00 -25.95
C ARG A 331 -11.45 2.89 -26.97
N TYR A 332 -10.65 3.19 -27.97
CA TYR A 332 -10.18 2.20 -28.93
C TYR A 332 -8.91 1.54 -28.42
N SER A 333 -8.92 0.24 -28.37
CA SER A 333 -7.75 -0.58 -28.03
C SER A 333 -6.81 -0.72 -29.23
N PRO A 334 -5.50 -1.08 -29.02
CA PRO A 334 -4.57 -1.31 -30.11
C PRO A 334 -5.02 -2.46 -31.03
N GLY A 335 -4.74 -2.32 -32.34
CA GLY A 335 -4.99 -3.30 -33.37
C GLY A 335 -6.04 -2.84 -34.39
N ALA A 336 -5.79 -3.09 -35.67
CA ALA A 336 -6.69 -2.78 -36.76
C ALA A 336 -8.04 -3.51 -36.59
N ALA A 337 -8.03 -4.76 -36.10
CA ALA A 337 -9.23 -5.53 -35.81
C ALA A 337 -10.13 -4.90 -34.74
N TRP A 338 -9.61 -4.02 -33.88
CA TRP A 338 -10.34 -3.29 -32.83
C TRP A 338 -10.81 -1.89 -33.28
N ALA A 339 -10.52 -1.49 -34.51
CA ALA A 339 -10.88 -0.15 -35.01
C ALA A 339 -12.39 0.12 -34.98
N SER A 340 -13.21 -0.91 -35.10
CA SER A 340 -14.70 -0.83 -35.04
C SER A 340 -15.28 -1.34 -33.70
N LYS A 341 -14.44 -1.67 -32.72
CA LYS A 341 -14.80 -2.30 -31.45
C LYS A 341 -14.33 -1.48 -30.23
N PRO A 342 -14.77 -0.22 -30.07
CA PRO A 342 -14.40 0.56 -28.91
C PRO A 342 -15.15 0.10 -27.66
N VAL A 343 -14.54 0.27 -26.50
CA VAL A 343 -15.30 0.40 -25.26
C VAL A 343 -15.98 1.76 -25.28
N THR A 344 -17.33 1.79 -25.13
CA THR A 344 -18.11 3.04 -25.06
C THR A 344 -18.56 3.32 -23.64
N MET A 345 -18.68 4.61 -23.31
CA MET A 345 -19.14 5.08 -22.00
C MET A 345 -20.18 6.18 -22.22
N ASP A 346 -21.38 5.97 -21.68
CA ASP A 346 -22.44 6.97 -21.65
C ASP A 346 -22.60 7.46 -20.20
N TYR A 347 -22.64 8.76 -20.02
CA TYR A 347 -22.81 9.40 -18.72
C TYR A 347 -24.24 9.90 -18.60
N LEU A 348 -25.03 9.17 -17.84
CA LEU A 348 -26.48 9.32 -17.72
C LEU A 348 -26.85 9.76 -16.28
N ALA A 349 -28.12 10.08 -16.12
CA ALA A 349 -28.80 10.08 -14.84
C ALA A 349 -29.76 8.87 -14.76
N ASN A 350 -30.10 8.45 -13.54
CA ASN A 350 -31.15 7.43 -13.38
C ASN A 350 -32.50 7.94 -13.86
N SER A 351 -33.32 7.02 -14.39
CA SER A 351 -34.66 7.27 -14.94
C SER A 351 -35.59 6.10 -14.62
N SER A 352 -36.84 6.12 -15.12
CA SER A 352 -37.75 4.97 -15.07
C SER A 352 -37.16 3.73 -15.74
N ASP A 353 -36.44 3.91 -16.88
CA ASP A 353 -35.90 2.81 -17.67
C ASP A 353 -34.52 2.35 -17.13
N VAL A 354 -33.78 3.24 -16.48
CA VAL A 354 -32.49 2.99 -15.84
C VAL A 354 -32.66 3.23 -14.35
N ASN A 355 -33.44 2.38 -13.72
CA ASN A 355 -33.83 2.52 -12.32
C ASN A 355 -32.83 1.88 -11.34
N CYS A 356 -32.88 2.30 -10.09
CA CYS A 356 -32.13 1.77 -8.96
C CYS A 356 -33.04 1.75 -7.73
N ILE A 357 -33.10 0.62 -7.03
CA ILE A 357 -33.82 0.53 -5.74
C ILE A 357 -33.12 1.38 -4.69
N ASN A 358 -33.90 2.10 -3.92
CA ASN A 358 -33.41 2.92 -2.81
C ASN A 358 -33.39 2.09 -1.52
N TYR A 359 -32.28 1.39 -1.30
CA TYR A 359 -32.04 0.73 -0.04
C TYR A 359 -31.38 1.69 0.97
N SER A 360 -31.81 1.59 2.21
CA SER A 360 -31.23 2.33 3.34
C SER A 360 -31.05 1.43 4.56
N VAL A 361 -30.36 1.94 5.58
CA VAL A 361 -30.18 1.29 6.87
C VAL A 361 -31.01 2.02 7.91
N SER A 362 -31.87 1.30 8.64
CA SER A 362 -32.63 1.90 9.75
C SER A 362 -31.75 2.21 10.95
N SER A 363 -32.26 2.98 11.91
CA SER A 363 -31.57 3.25 13.18
C SER A 363 -31.25 1.98 14.00
N SER A 364 -31.99 0.89 13.77
CA SER A 364 -31.70 -0.43 14.37
C SER A 364 -30.67 -1.26 13.59
N GLY A 365 -30.15 -0.74 12.46
CA GLY A 365 -29.21 -1.43 11.59
C GLY A 365 -29.87 -2.43 10.62
N ALA A 366 -31.18 -2.40 10.45
CA ALA A 366 -31.89 -3.27 9.51
C ALA A 366 -31.93 -2.67 8.08
N LEU A 367 -31.90 -3.53 7.08
CA LEU A 367 -32.08 -3.14 5.68
C LEU A 367 -33.55 -2.69 5.45
N VAL A 368 -33.73 -1.54 4.80
CA VAL A 368 -35.02 -0.98 4.42
C VAL A 368 -35.08 -0.76 2.92
N ASN A 369 -36.16 -1.17 2.26
CA ASN A 369 -36.44 -0.87 0.86
C ASN A 369 -37.43 0.30 0.80
N ASN A 370 -36.98 1.45 0.26
CA ASN A 370 -37.78 2.67 0.13
C ASN A 370 -38.39 2.86 -1.28
N GLY A 371 -38.50 1.79 -2.07
CA GLY A 371 -38.90 1.86 -3.48
C GLY A 371 -37.70 2.18 -4.38
N THR A 372 -37.91 3.02 -5.40
CA THR A 372 -36.83 3.40 -6.34
C THR A 372 -36.42 4.85 -6.16
N TYR A 373 -35.17 5.16 -6.48
CA TYR A 373 -34.71 6.55 -6.53
C TYR A 373 -35.51 7.34 -7.59
N ALA A 374 -35.91 8.56 -7.25
CA ALA A 374 -36.49 9.47 -8.22
C ALA A 374 -35.51 9.79 -9.35
N ALA A 375 -36.08 10.06 -10.56
CA ALA A 375 -35.26 10.38 -11.73
C ALA A 375 -34.30 11.56 -11.48
N GLY A 376 -33.06 11.45 -11.98
CA GLY A 376 -32.03 12.50 -11.87
C GLY A 376 -31.31 12.56 -10.53
N GLN A 377 -31.56 11.67 -9.58
CA GLN A 377 -30.89 11.66 -8.27
C GLN A 377 -29.50 10.98 -8.30
N LEU A 378 -29.29 10.04 -9.23
CA LEU A 378 -28.05 9.29 -9.33
C LEU A 378 -27.32 9.60 -10.63
N ARG A 379 -25.98 9.58 -10.56
CA ARG A 379 -25.12 9.54 -11.73
C ARG A 379 -25.01 8.09 -12.18
N VAL A 380 -25.15 7.85 -13.48
CA VAL A 380 -25.05 6.51 -14.07
C VAL A 380 -24.01 6.52 -15.16
N VAL A 381 -23.06 5.59 -15.08
CA VAL A 381 -22.13 5.32 -16.17
C VAL A 381 -22.54 3.99 -16.80
N LYS A 382 -23.03 4.05 -18.02
CA LYS A 382 -23.25 2.87 -18.85
C LYS A 382 -21.96 2.59 -19.61
N ARG A 383 -21.44 1.38 -19.48
CA ARG A 383 -20.28 0.90 -20.22
C ARG A 383 -20.69 -0.24 -21.14
N ILE A 384 -20.24 -0.19 -22.38
CA ILE A 384 -20.38 -1.27 -23.35
C ILE A 384 -18.97 -1.68 -23.74
N ASP A 385 -18.62 -2.95 -23.53
CA ASP A 385 -17.30 -3.46 -23.88
C ASP A 385 -17.17 -3.76 -25.38
N GLU A 386 -16.00 -4.23 -25.81
CA GLU A 386 -15.70 -4.56 -27.20
C GLU A 386 -16.60 -5.67 -27.78
N ASP A 387 -17.19 -6.51 -26.92
CA ASP A 387 -18.09 -7.64 -27.28
C ASP A 387 -19.54 -7.33 -27.01
N GLN A 388 -19.90 -6.06 -26.80
CA GLN A 388 -21.22 -5.53 -26.57
C GLN A 388 -21.87 -5.96 -25.25
N HIS A 389 -21.08 -6.40 -24.25
CA HIS A 389 -21.60 -6.60 -22.91
C HIS A 389 -21.84 -5.24 -22.26
N VAL A 390 -23.04 -5.10 -21.72
CA VAL A 390 -23.48 -3.83 -21.11
C VAL A 390 -23.40 -3.92 -19.60
N SER A 391 -22.81 -2.92 -18.98
CA SER A 391 -22.83 -2.74 -17.53
C SER A 391 -23.21 -1.31 -17.16
N TYR A 392 -23.77 -1.15 -15.97
CA TYR A 392 -24.11 0.15 -15.41
C TYR A 392 -23.53 0.27 -14.00
N THR A 393 -22.96 1.42 -13.70
CA THR A 393 -22.55 1.80 -12.35
C THR A 393 -23.34 3.01 -11.91
N PHE A 394 -24.12 2.87 -10.85
CA PHE A 394 -24.95 3.93 -10.28
C PHE A 394 -24.22 4.52 -9.08
N THR A 395 -24.04 5.81 -9.09
CA THR A 395 -23.30 6.52 -8.05
C THR A 395 -24.15 7.66 -7.51
N ASP A 396 -24.15 7.83 -6.19
CA ASP A 396 -24.80 8.97 -5.57
C ASP A 396 -24.03 10.27 -5.80
N LYS A 397 -24.52 11.40 -5.30
CA LYS A 397 -23.89 12.71 -5.46
C LYS A 397 -22.61 12.84 -4.64
N GLN A 398 -22.40 11.97 -3.65
CA GLN A 398 -21.20 11.93 -2.79
C GLN A 398 -20.10 11.03 -3.40
N GLY A 399 -20.42 10.24 -4.42
CA GLY A 399 -19.48 9.35 -5.10
C GLY A 399 -19.55 7.89 -4.66
N HIS A 400 -20.51 7.50 -3.80
CA HIS A 400 -20.69 6.11 -3.42
C HIS A 400 -21.35 5.32 -4.53
N ILE A 401 -20.80 4.16 -4.83
CA ILE A 401 -21.44 3.19 -5.72
C ILE A 401 -22.61 2.56 -4.97
N LEU A 402 -23.82 2.71 -5.49
CA LEU A 402 -25.04 2.14 -4.88
C LEU A 402 -25.49 0.87 -5.61
N LEU A 403 -25.20 0.76 -6.91
CA LEU A 403 -25.58 -0.38 -7.72
C LEU A 403 -24.56 -0.60 -8.83
N GLU A 404 -24.10 -1.83 -8.95
CA GLU A 404 -23.44 -2.35 -10.15
C GLU A 404 -24.38 -3.35 -10.83
N ARG A 405 -24.77 -3.06 -12.07
CA ARG A 405 -25.64 -3.90 -12.89
C ARG A 405 -24.89 -4.47 -14.06
N GLN A 406 -24.88 -5.79 -14.19
CA GLN A 406 -24.43 -6.49 -15.38
C GLN A 406 -25.63 -6.97 -16.17
N MET A 407 -25.58 -6.80 -17.50
CA MET A 407 -26.68 -7.24 -18.38
C MET A 407 -26.29 -8.52 -19.10
N GLN A 408 -27.19 -9.52 -19.05
CA GLN A 408 -27.11 -10.71 -19.88
C GLN A 408 -28.34 -10.73 -20.79
N GLY A 409 -28.24 -10.16 -22.00
CA GLY A 409 -29.38 -9.82 -22.82
C GLY A 409 -30.27 -8.79 -22.13
N SER A 410 -31.51 -9.12 -21.83
CA SER A 410 -32.44 -8.28 -21.05
C SER A 410 -32.41 -8.55 -19.55
N GLU A 411 -31.73 -9.61 -19.10
CA GLU A 411 -31.64 -9.98 -17.71
C GLU A 411 -30.66 -9.07 -16.97
N GLN A 412 -31.04 -8.62 -15.77
CA GLN A 412 -30.26 -7.73 -14.91
C GLN A 412 -29.67 -8.53 -13.74
N HIS A 413 -28.37 -8.47 -13.59
CA HIS A 413 -27.66 -9.02 -12.45
C HIS A 413 -27.14 -7.87 -11.58
N ASP A 414 -27.91 -7.52 -10.56
CA ASP A 414 -27.76 -6.33 -9.75
C ASP A 414 -27.05 -6.63 -8.44
N THR A 415 -25.92 -5.98 -8.19
CA THR A 415 -25.24 -5.96 -6.90
C THR A 415 -25.43 -4.59 -6.26
N TYR A 416 -26.17 -4.53 -5.13
CA TYR A 416 -26.41 -3.28 -4.40
C TYR A 416 -25.44 -3.12 -3.24
N TYR A 417 -25.01 -1.88 -3.04
CA TYR A 417 -24.17 -1.44 -1.92
C TYR A 417 -24.98 -0.46 -1.07
N VAL A 418 -25.18 -0.80 0.19
CA VAL A 418 -26.05 -0.03 1.09
C VAL A 418 -25.24 0.52 2.25
N TYR A 419 -25.27 1.83 2.41
CA TYR A 419 -24.50 2.56 3.39
C TYR A 419 -25.41 3.15 4.49
N ASN A 420 -24.87 3.30 5.69
CA ASN A 420 -25.52 4.06 6.75
C ASN A 420 -25.28 5.57 6.59
N ASP A 421 -25.79 6.38 7.52
CA ASP A 421 -25.68 7.85 7.51
C ASP A 421 -24.26 8.37 7.76
N LEU A 422 -23.35 7.53 8.24
CA LEU A 422 -21.93 7.83 8.41
C LEU A 422 -21.07 7.30 7.24
N ASP A 423 -21.70 6.97 6.12
CA ASP A 423 -21.07 6.46 4.90
C ASP A 423 -20.37 5.08 5.06
N ASN A 424 -20.70 4.31 6.11
CA ASN A 424 -20.21 2.96 6.28
C ASN A 424 -21.03 1.98 5.45
N LEU A 425 -20.34 1.08 4.72
CA LEU A 425 -20.99 0.01 3.95
C LEU A 425 -21.59 -1.04 4.89
N CYS A 426 -22.91 -1.14 4.96
CA CYS A 426 -23.61 -2.07 5.85
C CYS A 426 -24.07 -3.35 5.16
N PHE A 427 -24.42 -3.28 3.87
CA PHE A 427 -24.84 -4.46 3.11
C PHE A 427 -24.26 -4.43 1.70
N VAL A 428 -23.87 -5.63 1.21
CA VAL A 428 -23.69 -5.88 -0.22
C VAL A 428 -24.68 -6.97 -0.61
N LEU A 429 -25.71 -6.59 -1.37
CA LEU A 429 -26.77 -7.50 -1.79
C LEU A 429 -26.40 -8.09 -3.16
N GLN A 430 -26.15 -9.39 -3.19
CA GLN A 430 -25.82 -10.10 -4.44
C GLN A 430 -27.03 -10.22 -5.37
N PRO A 431 -26.85 -10.49 -6.66
CA PRO A 431 -27.97 -10.56 -7.63
C PRO A 431 -29.11 -11.48 -7.19
N MET A 432 -28.83 -12.63 -6.61
CA MET A 432 -29.88 -13.57 -6.13
C MET A 432 -30.73 -12.99 -5.01
N TYR A 433 -30.24 -12.02 -4.24
CA TYR A 433 -31.05 -11.37 -3.22
C TYR A 433 -32.29 -10.70 -3.80
N GLN A 434 -32.22 -10.16 -5.03
CA GLN A 434 -33.32 -9.49 -5.67
C GLN A 434 -34.50 -10.43 -5.95
N SER A 435 -34.23 -11.73 -6.10
CA SER A 435 -35.28 -12.76 -6.39
C SER A 435 -35.73 -13.47 -5.11
N VAL A 436 -34.83 -13.70 -4.13
CA VAL A 436 -35.12 -14.58 -2.98
C VAL A 436 -35.28 -13.77 -1.67
N SER A 437 -34.77 -12.57 -1.58
CA SER A 437 -34.83 -11.68 -0.39
C SER A 437 -34.29 -12.33 0.90
N ASN A 438 -33.29 -13.22 0.79
CA ASN A 438 -32.67 -13.89 1.92
C ASN A 438 -31.29 -13.27 2.21
N LEU A 439 -31.22 -12.41 3.23
CA LEU A 439 -29.98 -11.77 3.66
C LEU A 439 -28.91 -12.75 4.10
N ASP A 440 -29.30 -13.84 4.73
CA ASP A 440 -28.35 -14.80 5.27
C ASP A 440 -27.59 -15.56 4.18
N GLN A 441 -28.22 -15.78 3.05
CA GLN A 441 -27.63 -16.54 1.93
C GLN A 441 -27.03 -15.64 0.84
N TYR A 442 -27.53 -14.41 0.67
CA TYR A 442 -27.19 -13.58 -0.49
C TYR A 442 -26.74 -12.16 -0.15
N ALA A 443 -26.41 -11.90 1.12
CA ALA A 443 -25.89 -10.60 1.49
C ALA A 443 -24.62 -10.70 2.35
N PHE A 444 -23.63 -9.87 2.01
CA PHE A 444 -22.59 -9.49 2.99
C PHE A 444 -23.20 -8.46 3.90
N GLN A 445 -22.99 -8.61 5.21
CA GLN A 445 -23.58 -7.75 6.23
C GLN A 445 -22.49 -7.26 7.17
N TYR A 446 -22.53 -5.98 7.52
CA TYR A 446 -21.56 -5.35 8.40
C TYR A 446 -22.28 -4.48 9.44
N LYS A 447 -21.75 -4.46 10.67
CA LYS A 447 -22.16 -3.50 11.70
C LYS A 447 -20.93 -2.81 12.24
N TYR A 448 -21.14 -1.60 12.72
CA TYR A 448 -20.08 -0.73 13.20
C TYR A 448 -20.37 -0.30 14.62
N ASP A 449 -19.31 -0.11 15.40
CA ASP A 449 -19.42 0.50 16.69
C ASP A 449 -19.55 2.04 16.59
N ASN A 450 -19.68 2.71 17.71
CA ASN A 450 -19.84 4.15 17.78
C ASN A 450 -18.62 4.94 17.24
N ARG A 451 -17.47 4.29 17.06
CA ARG A 451 -16.24 4.87 16.49
C ARG A 451 -16.04 4.51 15.01
N ASN A 452 -17.10 4.06 14.34
CA ASN A 452 -17.08 3.62 12.93
C ASN A 452 -16.13 2.45 12.63
N ARG A 453 -15.78 1.62 13.64
CA ARG A 453 -15.00 0.41 13.44
C ARG A 453 -15.95 -0.76 13.20
N CYS A 454 -15.67 -1.59 12.19
CA CYS A 454 -16.48 -2.78 11.91
C CYS A 454 -16.36 -3.77 13.09
N ASN A 455 -17.39 -3.86 13.91
CA ASN A 455 -17.41 -4.74 15.09
C ASN A 455 -18.16 -6.06 14.86
N TRP A 456 -18.81 -6.22 13.71
CA TRP A 456 -19.49 -7.45 13.34
C TRP A 456 -19.61 -7.57 11.83
N LYS A 457 -19.36 -8.75 11.28
CA LYS A 457 -19.59 -9.06 9.87
C LYS A 457 -20.19 -10.46 9.69
N LYS A 458 -20.97 -10.61 8.62
CA LYS A 458 -21.52 -11.89 8.20
C LYS A 458 -21.37 -12.04 6.70
N LEU A 459 -20.77 -13.14 6.27
CA LEU A 459 -20.66 -13.51 4.87
C LEU A 459 -21.88 -14.33 4.45
N PRO A 460 -22.27 -14.35 3.17
CA PRO A 460 -23.33 -15.19 2.67
C PRO A 460 -23.16 -16.65 3.06
N GLY A 461 -24.18 -17.25 3.68
CA GLY A 461 -24.19 -18.66 4.11
C GLY A 461 -23.29 -18.99 5.30
N ALA A 462 -22.57 -18.03 5.87
CA ALA A 462 -21.65 -18.26 7.01
C ALA A 462 -22.22 -17.73 8.33
N SER A 463 -21.69 -18.22 9.44
CA SER A 463 -21.93 -17.60 10.75
C SER A 463 -21.24 -16.25 10.85
N ALA A 464 -21.77 -15.39 11.71
CA ALA A 464 -21.19 -14.08 11.96
C ALA A 464 -19.84 -14.15 12.68
N VAL A 465 -19.01 -13.14 12.47
CA VAL A 465 -17.78 -12.89 13.23
C VAL A 465 -17.91 -11.54 13.94
N SER A 466 -17.67 -11.55 15.25
CA SER A 466 -17.66 -10.33 16.09
C SER A 466 -16.23 -9.90 16.39
N TYR A 467 -16.02 -8.59 16.54
CA TYR A 467 -14.75 -7.97 16.87
C TYR A 467 -14.91 -6.99 18.04
N VAL A 468 -13.93 -6.94 18.90
CA VAL A 468 -13.87 -5.97 20.01
C VAL A 468 -12.53 -5.26 19.96
N TYR A 469 -12.57 -3.94 20.01
CA TYR A 469 -11.41 -3.07 19.90
C TYR A 469 -11.15 -2.36 21.24
N ASP A 470 -9.89 -2.05 21.49
CA ASP A 470 -9.49 -1.20 22.61
C ASP A 470 -9.64 0.31 22.27
N GLU A 471 -9.25 1.16 23.21
CA GLU A 471 -9.29 2.61 23.03
C GLU A 471 -8.26 3.13 22.02
N ALA A 472 -7.19 2.38 21.76
CA ALA A 472 -6.18 2.65 20.74
C ALA A 472 -6.53 2.08 19.34
N ASP A 473 -7.78 1.64 19.12
CA ASP A 473 -8.29 1.03 17.88
C ASP A 473 -7.63 -0.31 17.52
N ASN A 474 -6.92 -0.97 18.43
CA ASN A 474 -6.43 -2.32 18.22
C ASN A 474 -7.56 -3.33 18.39
N MET A 475 -7.69 -4.26 17.47
CA MET A 475 -8.63 -5.39 17.61
C MET A 475 -8.07 -6.38 18.65
N ILE A 476 -8.62 -6.36 19.86
CA ILE A 476 -8.16 -7.21 20.97
C ILE A 476 -8.84 -8.57 20.95
N PHE A 477 -10.11 -8.64 20.55
CA PHE A 477 -10.84 -9.89 20.48
C PHE A 477 -11.57 -10.06 19.15
N SER A 478 -11.62 -11.33 18.69
CA SER A 478 -12.56 -11.77 17.66
C SER A 478 -13.23 -13.08 18.03
N GLN A 479 -14.46 -13.28 17.54
CA GLN A 479 -15.22 -14.50 17.79
C GLN A 479 -15.97 -14.93 16.53
N ASP A 480 -15.68 -16.11 16.01
CA ASP A 480 -16.43 -16.73 14.93
C ASP A 480 -17.59 -17.62 15.45
N GLY A 481 -18.37 -18.20 14.55
CA GLY A 481 -19.53 -19.00 14.93
C GLY A 481 -19.20 -20.27 15.73
N LYS A 482 -18.03 -20.89 15.54
CA LYS A 482 -17.58 -22.04 16.33
C LYS A 482 -17.16 -21.58 17.72
N GLN A 483 -16.41 -20.51 17.81
CA GLN A 483 -15.97 -19.90 19.05
C GLN A 483 -17.15 -19.37 19.88
N TYR A 484 -18.17 -18.83 19.22
CA TYR A 484 -19.42 -18.43 19.89
C TYR A 484 -20.09 -19.60 20.58
N ALA A 485 -20.21 -20.74 19.90
CA ALA A 485 -20.79 -21.96 20.47
C ALA A 485 -19.98 -22.52 21.65
N SER A 486 -18.64 -22.44 21.59
CA SER A 486 -17.73 -22.87 22.67
C SER A 486 -17.43 -21.82 23.73
N LYS A 487 -18.01 -20.62 23.63
CA LYS A 487 -17.77 -19.46 24.52
C LYS A 487 -16.29 -19.07 24.59
N GLN A 488 -15.56 -19.19 23.47
CA GLN A 488 -14.18 -18.81 23.33
C GLN A 488 -14.04 -17.56 22.48
N TRP A 489 -12.95 -16.85 22.67
CA TRP A 489 -12.53 -15.70 21.87
C TRP A 489 -11.10 -15.89 21.40
N SER A 490 -10.80 -15.54 20.17
CA SER A 490 -9.44 -15.25 19.78
C SER A 490 -9.01 -13.91 20.39
N PHE A 491 -7.82 -13.85 20.95
CA PHE A 491 -7.25 -12.61 21.47
C PHE A 491 -5.99 -12.22 20.70
N TYR A 492 -5.76 -10.92 20.61
CA TYR A 492 -4.63 -10.29 19.93
C TYR A 492 -4.08 -9.19 20.82
N LEU A 493 -2.81 -9.26 21.17
CA LEU A 493 -2.13 -8.28 22.00
C LEU A 493 -1.03 -7.63 21.22
N TYR A 494 -0.96 -6.31 21.30
CA TYR A 494 -0.05 -5.49 20.51
C TYR A 494 0.96 -4.81 21.43
N ASP A 495 2.19 -4.67 20.92
CA ASP A 495 3.22 -3.89 21.60
C ASP A 495 2.93 -2.38 21.48
N LYS A 496 3.78 -1.56 22.11
CA LYS A 496 3.64 -0.10 22.08
C LYS A 496 3.68 0.54 20.68
N PHE A 497 4.13 -0.20 19.65
CA PHE A 497 4.14 0.26 18.27
C PHE A 497 2.97 -0.30 17.42
N HIS A 498 1.97 -0.89 18.07
CA HIS A 498 0.81 -1.55 17.44
C HIS A 498 1.17 -2.75 16.58
N ARG A 499 2.28 -3.44 16.90
CA ARG A 499 2.67 -4.68 16.23
C ARG A 499 2.17 -5.87 17.05
N LEU A 500 1.58 -6.87 16.36
CA LEU A 500 1.02 -8.06 17.00
C LEU A 500 2.12 -8.84 17.74
N ALA A 501 2.10 -8.85 19.05
CA ALA A 501 3.07 -9.53 19.90
C ALA A 501 2.62 -10.92 20.31
N VAL A 502 1.38 -11.08 20.80
CA VAL A 502 0.84 -12.37 21.27
C VAL A 502 -0.56 -12.56 20.74
N GLN A 503 -0.86 -13.77 20.29
CA GLN A 503 -2.22 -14.17 19.94
C GLN A 503 -2.54 -15.59 20.42
N GLY A 504 -3.81 -15.85 20.65
CA GLY A 504 -4.29 -17.14 21.10
C GLY A 504 -5.80 -17.17 21.28
N VAL A 505 -6.28 -18.06 22.14
CA VAL A 505 -7.70 -18.15 22.52
C VAL A 505 -7.86 -18.00 24.04
N CYS A 506 -9.01 -17.51 24.46
CA CYS A 506 -9.34 -17.33 25.87
C CYS A 506 -10.87 -17.49 26.09
N SER A 507 -11.28 -17.53 27.36
CA SER A 507 -12.69 -17.69 27.75
C SER A 507 -13.25 -16.44 28.45
N ASN A 508 -12.79 -15.24 28.07
CA ASN A 508 -13.26 -14.00 28.67
C ASN A 508 -14.74 -13.75 28.41
N THR A 509 -15.46 -13.36 29.46
CA THR A 509 -16.86 -12.90 29.39
C THR A 509 -17.01 -11.39 29.45
N ASN A 510 -15.95 -10.70 29.89
CA ASN A 510 -15.90 -9.23 30.04
C ASN A 510 -15.18 -8.51 28.86
N THR A 511 -15.25 -9.09 27.66
CA THR A 511 -14.53 -8.56 26.49
C THR A 511 -14.88 -7.11 26.15
N ALA A 512 -16.12 -6.68 26.42
CA ALA A 512 -16.54 -5.29 26.19
C ALA A 512 -15.75 -4.26 27.03
N ALA A 513 -15.16 -4.68 28.16
CA ALA A 513 -14.41 -3.77 29.04
C ALA A 513 -13.12 -3.22 28.40
N VAL A 514 -12.59 -3.88 27.34
CA VAL A 514 -11.40 -3.36 26.65
C VAL A 514 -11.68 -2.10 25.84
N SER A 515 -12.95 -1.83 25.47
CA SER A 515 -13.30 -0.66 24.66
C SER A 515 -13.02 0.68 25.34
N ASN A 516 -12.83 0.67 26.66
CA ASN A 516 -12.62 1.84 27.51
C ASN A 516 -11.18 1.94 28.06
N VAL A 517 -10.25 1.13 27.55
CA VAL A 517 -8.86 1.12 28.00
C VAL A 517 -7.92 0.86 26.81
N ILE A 518 -6.69 1.36 26.89
CA ILE A 518 -5.61 0.96 25.97
C ILE A 518 -4.99 -0.34 26.53
N VAL A 519 -5.06 -1.41 25.77
CA VAL A 519 -4.45 -2.68 26.16
C VAL A 519 -2.98 -2.72 25.76
N SER A 520 -2.11 -2.60 26.74
CA SER A 520 -0.66 -2.69 26.50
C SER A 520 -0.14 -4.11 26.65
N CYS A 521 0.74 -4.52 25.72
CA CYS A 521 1.50 -5.76 25.78
C CYS A 521 2.99 -5.41 25.92
N THR A 522 3.55 -5.72 27.10
CA THR A 522 4.91 -5.32 27.44
C THR A 522 5.83 -6.53 27.46
N ARG A 523 7.01 -6.41 26.83
CA ARG A 523 8.01 -7.45 26.82
C ARG A 523 8.80 -7.47 28.14
N VAL A 524 8.94 -8.66 28.71
CA VAL A 524 9.73 -8.94 29.90
C VAL A 524 10.74 -10.06 29.56
N ASN A 525 11.96 -9.79 29.27
CA ASN A 525 12.97 -10.73 28.78
C ASN A 525 13.28 -11.90 29.75
N SER A 526 12.24 -12.62 30.16
CA SER A 526 12.28 -13.74 31.10
C SER A 526 11.23 -14.79 30.73
N ASN A 527 11.41 -16.05 31.16
CA ASN A 527 10.46 -17.14 30.98
C ASN A 527 9.21 -16.96 31.86
N SER A 528 8.51 -15.87 31.67
CA SER A 528 7.32 -15.48 32.43
C SER A 528 6.28 -14.82 31.53
N GLY A 529 5.20 -14.36 32.12
CA GLY A 529 4.07 -13.73 31.41
C GLY A 529 3.13 -14.76 30.76
N LEU A 530 2.41 -14.34 29.75
CA LEU A 530 1.40 -15.15 29.08
C LEU A 530 2.02 -16.39 28.41
N GLY A 531 1.68 -17.58 28.92
CA GLY A 531 2.19 -18.85 28.39
C GLY A 531 3.72 -18.96 28.36
N ASN A 532 4.43 -18.30 29.28
CA ASN A 532 5.90 -18.17 29.33
C ASN A 532 6.47 -17.54 28.05
N SER A 533 5.74 -16.61 27.44
CA SER A 533 6.11 -15.97 26.18
C SER A 533 7.15 -14.82 26.35
N GLY A 534 7.43 -14.41 27.58
CA GLY A 534 8.19 -13.18 27.82
C GLY A 534 7.40 -11.90 27.54
N TYR A 535 6.06 -11.97 27.53
CA TYR A 535 5.15 -10.83 27.41
C TYR A 535 4.10 -10.82 28.52
N THR A 536 3.77 -9.64 29.01
CA THR A 536 2.68 -9.41 29.95
C THR A 536 1.62 -8.52 29.30
N SER A 537 0.37 -8.65 29.72
CA SER A 537 -0.75 -7.81 29.28
C SER A 537 -1.28 -6.96 30.44
N SER A 538 -1.65 -5.72 30.16
CA SER A 538 -2.36 -4.86 31.12
C SER A 538 -3.82 -5.31 31.33
N PHE A 539 -4.40 -6.08 30.39
CA PHE A 539 -5.76 -6.62 30.51
C PHE A 539 -5.71 -8.10 30.91
N ALA A 540 -6.50 -8.49 31.89
CA ALA A 540 -6.56 -9.86 32.39
C ALA A 540 -7.30 -10.78 31.42
N LEU A 541 -6.60 -11.81 30.93
CA LEU A 541 -7.18 -12.88 30.13
C LEU A 541 -7.59 -14.07 31.02
N VAL A 542 -8.75 -14.67 30.72
CA VAL A 542 -9.27 -15.85 31.43
C VAL A 542 -8.88 -17.10 30.64
N SER A 543 -8.16 -18.01 31.28
CA SER A 543 -7.69 -19.26 30.69
C SER A 543 -7.05 -19.09 29.30
N PRO A 544 -6.03 -18.20 29.16
CA PRO A 544 -5.43 -17.95 27.86
C PRO A 544 -4.60 -19.15 27.39
N GLU A 545 -4.86 -19.58 26.16
CA GLU A 545 -4.01 -20.50 25.42
C GLU A 545 -3.29 -19.73 24.33
N VAL A 546 -1.96 -19.60 24.44
CA VAL A 546 -1.13 -18.82 23.51
C VAL A 546 -0.81 -19.69 22.30
N HIS A 547 -1.22 -19.24 21.10
CA HIS A 547 -0.96 -19.94 19.84
C HIS A 547 0.26 -19.41 19.12
N ARG A 548 0.51 -18.09 19.19
CA ARG A 548 1.65 -17.44 18.54
C ARG A 548 2.19 -16.30 19.37
N VAL A 549 3.52 -16.18 19.34
CA VAL A 549 4.27 -15.04 19.88
C VAL A 549 5.19 -14.51 18.80
N ASN A 550 5.30 -13.19 18.64
CA ASN A 550 6.27 -12.55 17.77
C ASN A 550 7.21 -11.66 18.62
N TYR A 551 8.49 -11.70 18.31
CA TYR A 551 9.51 -10.84 18.90
C TYR A 551 10.02 -9.87 17.85
N TYR A 552 10.29 -8.64 18.27
CA TYR A 552 10.67 -7.55 17.38
C TYR A 552 11.97 -6.90 17.85
N ASP A 553 12.63 -6.18 16.94
CA ASP A 553 13.69 -5.23 17.20
C ASP A 553 15.06 -5.82 17.54
N ASP A 554 15.12 -6.85 18.34
CA ASP A 554 16.35 -7.44 18.88
C ASP A 554 16.25 -8.97 18.99
N TYR A 555 17.30 -9.61 19.46
CA TYR A 555 17.38 -11.06 19.63
C TYR A 555 17.48 -11.48 21.11
N ALA A 556 17.05 -10.64 22.05
CA ALA A 556 17.07 -10.96 23.47
C ALA A 556 16.17 -12.15 23.84
N PHE A 557 15.15 -12.47 23.01
CA PHE A 557 14.30 -13.64 23.15
C PHE A 557 15.08 -14.98 23.13
N ARG A 558 16.30 -15.00 22.59
CA ARG A 558 17.16 -16.20 22.57
C ARG A 558 17.56 -16.70 23.97
N SER A 559 17.41 -15.87 24.99
CA SER A 559 17.58 -16.29 26.38
C SER A 559 16.36 -17.04 26.95
N LEU A 560 15.24 -17.07 26.24
CA LEU A 560 14.03 -17.76 26.66
C LEU A 560 14.15 -19.27 26.39
N THR A 561 13.50 -20.10 27.22
CA THR A 561 13.46 -21.55 27.06
C THR A 561 12.91 -21.94 25.70
N GLY A 562 13.60 -22.85 25.03
CA GLY A 562 13.24 -23.36 23.70
C GLY A 562 14.02 -22.70 22.56
N PHE A 563 14.67 -21.56 22.80
CA PHE A 563 15.61 -20.98 21.87
C PHE A 563 17.04 -21.39 22.30
N ASP A 564 17.56 -22.44 21.73
CA ASP A 564 18.95 -22.83 21.98
C ASP A 564 19.93 -22.01 21.10
N ASN A 565 21.14 -21.78 21.63
CA ASN A 565 22.14 -20.98 20.93
C ASN A 565 22.80 -21.70 19.74
N ALA A 566 22.68 -23.03 19.66
CA ALA A 566 23.23 -23.81 18.55
C ALA A 566 22.32 -23.71 17.33
N GLY A 567 21.00 -23.86 17.53
CA GLY A 567 20.01 -23.68 16.47
C GLY A 567 19.81 -22.20 16.08
N PHE A 568 19.82 -21.28 17.07
CA PHE A 568 19.52 -19.86 16.88
C PHE A 568 20.76 -18.97 17.14
N PRO A 569 21.65 -18.76 16.14
CA PRO A 569 22.87 -18.00 16.33
C PRO A 569 22.61 -16.52 16.70
N ALA A 570 23.63 -15.85 17.21
CA ALA A 570 23.58 -14.41 17.46
C ALA A 570 23.46 -13.63 16.13
N ALA A 571 22.73 -12.53 16.15
CA ALA A 571 22.71 -11.62 15.03
C ALA A 571 23.91 -10.67 15.05
N THR A 572 24.40 -10.32 13.87
CA THR A 572 25.47 -9.34 13.66
C THR A 572 24.94 -7.98 13.25
N ILE A 573 23.67 -7.89 12.88
CA ILE A 573 23.01 -6.72 12.30
C ILE A 573 21.79 -6.35 13.16
N ASP A 574 21.62 -5.07 13.38
CA ASP A 574 20.48 -4.49 14.08
C ASP A 574 19.20 -4.68 13.26
N ALA A 575 18.15 -5.16 13.91
CA ALA A 575 16.86 -5.50 13.29
C ALA A 575 15.71 -4.63 13.82
N LYS A 576 15.98 -3.41 14.31
CA LYS A 576 14.97 -2.49 14.83
C LYS A 576 13.84 -2.29 13.83
N GLY A 577 12.61 -2.51 14.25
CA GLY A 577 11.40 -2.45 13.41
C GLY A 577 10.99 -3.78 12.77
N TYR A 578 11.85 -4.81 12.77
CA TYR A 578 11.57 -6.09 12.12
C TYR A 578 11.18 -7.20 13.11
N VAL A 579 10.48 -8.22 12.59
CA VAL A 579 10.18 -9.47 13.33
C VAL A 579 11.44 -10.32 13.38
N THR A 580 12.03 -10.44 14.54
CA THR A 580 13.30 -11.16 14.75
C THR A 580 13.11 -12.61 15.18
N GLY A 581 12.00 -12.91 15.86
CA GLY A 581 11.70 -14.27 16.29
C GLY A 581 10.20 -14.53 16.41
N SER A 582 9.82 -15.79 16.45
CA SER A 582 8.45 -16.19 16.77
C SER A 582 8.39 -17.58 17.42
N VAL A 583 7.30 -17.81 18.13
CA VAL A 583 6.92 -19.13 18.67
C VAL A 583 5.52 -19.46 18.18
N ILE A 584 5.31 -20.65 17.69
CA ILE A 584 4.00 -21.19 17.31
C ILE A 584 3.72 -22.43 18.13
N THR A 585 2.58 -22.49 18.82
CA THR A 585 2.12 -23.69 19.52
C THR A 585 1.35 -24.57 18.55
N VAL A 586 1.69 -25.85 18.48
CA VAL A 586 0.95 -26.83 17.70
C VAL A 586 -0.38 -27.11 18.40
N LEU A 587 -1.50 -26.79 17.73
CA LEU A 587 -2.82 -26.90 18.31
C LEU A 587 -3.11 -28.31 18.79
N GLY A 588 -3.70 -28.44 20.00
CA GLY A 588 -3.99 -29.72 20.63
C GLY A 588 -2.75 -30.41 21.26
N SER A 589 -1.61 -29.71 21.32
CA SER A 589 -0.40 -30.23 21.97
C SER A 589 0.31 -29.12 22.77
N SER A 590 1.29 -29.52 23.60
CA SER A 590 2.21 -28.60 24.26
C SER A 590 3.44 -28.25 23.41
N THR A 591 3.57 -28.83 22.22
CA THR A 591 4.72 -28.65 21.33
C THR A 591 4.78 -27.23 20.81
N LYS A 592 5.94 -26.62 20.93
CA LYS A 592 6.21 -25.26 20.42
C LYS A 592 7.27 -25.31 19.32
N LEU A 593 7.02 -24.61 18.23
CA LEU A 593 7.97 -24.42 17.14
C LEU A 593 8.53 -23.01 17.24
N TYR A 594 9.83 -22.92 17.35
CA TYR A 594 10.58 -21.68 17.52
C TYR A 594 11.18 -21.25 16.19
N SER A 595 11.18 -19.95 15.89
CA SER A 595 11.82 -19.45 14.68
C SER A 595 12.54 -18.12 14.91
N ALA A 596 13.57 -17.87 14.10
CA ALA A 596 14.30 -16.59 14.08
C ALA A 596 14.60 -16.17 12.64
N ASN A 597 14.48 -14.86 12.38
CA ASN A 597 14.80 -14.23 11.11
C ASN A 597 16.02 -13.30 11.29
N TYR A 598 16.95 -13.36 10.33
CA TYR A 598 18.16 -12.54 10.30
C TYR A 598 18.16 -11.71 9.03
N TYR A 599 18.59 -10.47 9.15
CA TYR A 599 18.43 -9.45 8.10
C TYR A 599 19.78 -8.95 7.60
N ASP A 600 19.81 -8.41 6.39
CA ASP A 600 20.90 -7.58 5.90
C ASP A 600 20.60 -6.08 6.12
N PHE A 601 21.54 -5.23 5.68
CA PHE A 601 21.41 -3.78 5.83
C PHE A 601 20.25 -3.16 4.99
N GLU A 602 19.75 -3.88 3.98
CA GLU A 602 18.57 -3.49 3.21
C GLU A 602 17.25 -3.90 3.89
N GLY A 603 17.32 -4.67 4.98
CA GLY A 603 16.16 -5.20 5.69
C GLY A 603 15.58 -6.47 5.05
N ARG A 604 16.35 -7.16 4.19
CA ARG A 604 15.94 -8.43 3.56
C ARG A 604 16.34 -9.60 4.46
N ILE A 605 15.48 -10.61 4.53
CA ILE A 605 15.76 -11.83 5.32
C ILE A 605 16.84 -12.65 4.62
N THR A 606 18.05 -12.68 5.20
CA THR A 606 19.16 -13.49 4.69
C THR A 606 19.20 -14.89 5.28
N LYS A 607 18.62 -15.08 6.47
CA LYS A 607 18.53 -16.39 7.11
C LYS A 607 17.25 -16.49 7.92
N THR A 608 16.55 -17.60 7.77
CA THR A 608 15.47 -18.03 8.68
C THR A 608 15.88 -19.37 9.29
N VAL A 609 15.73 -19.50 10.60
CA VAL A 609 15.85 -20.79 11.30
C VAL A 609 14.52 -21.10 11.94
N GLN A 610 14.04 -22.32 11.76
CA GLN A 610 12.79 -22.79 12.35
C GLN A 610 12.97 -24.20 12.92
N GLY A 611 12.60 -24.39 14.18
CA GLY A 611 12.49 -25.70 14.76
C GLY A 611 11.36 -26.50 14.07
N ASN A 612 11.56 -27.80 13.85
CA ASN A 612 10.57 -28.67 13.21
C ASN A 612 10.04 -29.76 14.17
N LEU A 613 9.00 -30.47 13.76
CA LEU A 613 8.37 -31.52 14.56
C LEU A 613 9.22 -32.78 14.71
N LEU A 614 10.36 -32.86 14.02
CA LEU A 614 11.29 -33.95 14.05
C LEU A 614 12.50 -33.67 14.96
N GLU A 615 12.33 -32.78 15.92
CA GLU A 615 13.37 -32.35 16.88
C GLU A 615 14.67 -31.90 16.22
N GLY A 616 14.53 -31.16 15.11
CA GLY A 616 15.62 -30.57 14.34
C GLY A 616 15.26 -29.16 13.86
N TYR A 617 15.98 -28.74 12.82
CA TYR A 617 15.83 -27.38 12.28
C TYR A 617 15.69 -27.37 10.79
N ASP A 618 14.80 -26.50 10.30
CA ASP A 618 14.75 -26.06 8.93
C ASP A 618 15.41 -24.68 8.83
N THR A 619 16.53 -24.61 8.10
CA THR A 619 17.27 -23.38 7.93
C THR A 619 17.25 -22.98 6.46
N THR A 620 16.77 -21.78 6.18
CA THR A 620 16.81 -21.18 4.84
C THR A 620 17.80 -20.02 4.84
N ASN A 621 18.83 -20.08 3.99
CA ASN A 621 19.76 -19.00 3.75
C ASN A 621 19.55 -18.45 2.35
N THR A 622 19.35 -17.14 2.24
CA THR A 622 19.14 -16.45 0.96
C THR A 622 20.27 -15.46 0.72
N VAL A 623 20.96 -15.61 -0.41
CA VAL A 623 21.88 -14.61 -0.93
C VAL A 623 21.15 -13.83 -2.02
N TYR A 624 21.21 -12.51 -1.95
CA TYR A 624 20.53 -11.63 -2.89
C TYR A 624 21.47 -11.08 -3.96
N THR A 625 20.92 -10.77 -5.13
CA THR A 625 21.56 -9.90 -6.10
C THR A 625 21.60 -8.48 -5.57
N PHE A 626 22.34 -7.60 -6.23
CA PHE A 626 22.35 -6.17 -5.90
C PHE A 626 20.94 -5.55 -6.01
N THR A 627 20.13 -6.00 -6.95
CA THR A 627 18.74 -5.54 -7.16
C THR A 627 17.72 -6.13 -6.18
N GLY A 628 18.17 -6.93 -5.18
CA GLY A 628 17.30 -7.49 -4.16
C GLY A 628 16.58 -8.79 -4.53
N LYS A 629 16.93 -9.43 -5.67
CA LYS A 629 16.37 -10.72 -6.06
C LYS A 629 17.17 -11.87 -5.48
N PRO A 630 16.57 -13.02 -5.14
CA PRO A 630 17.32 -14.19 -4.69
C PRO A 630 18.33 -14.64 -5.75
N LYS A 631 19.61 -14.78 -5.37
CA LYS A 631 20.66 -15.36 -6.21
C LYS A 631 20.84 -16.83 -5.90
N THR A 632 20.91 -17.18 -4.62
CA THR A 632 20.87 -18.54 -4.13
C THR A 632 19.96 -18.63 -2.92
N VAL A 633 19.20 -19.71 -2.85
CA VAL A 633 18.41 -20.07 -1.66
C VAL A 633 18.88 -21.47 -1.24
N THR A 634 19.50 -21.57 -0.09
CA THR A 634 19.95 -22.82 0.51
C THR A 634 19.00 -23.21 1.61
N HIS A 635 18.34 -24.32 1.45
CA HIS A 635 17.46 -24.91 2.46
C HIS A 635 18.15 -26.13 3.07
N THR A 636 18.31 -26.12 4.39
CA THR A 636 18.93 -27.22 5.15
C THR A 636 17.90 -27.76 6.14
N HIS A 637 17.58 -29.04 5.99
CA HIS A 637 16.69 -29.77 6.88
C HIS A 637 17.51 -30.73 7.75
N SER A 638 17.35 -30.61 9.08
CA SER A 638 17.87 -31.56 10.05
C SER A 638 16.72 -32.19 10.85
N ALA A 639 16.89 -33.41 11.23
CA ALA A 639 15.94 -34.15 12.07
C ALA A 639 16.73 -35.05 13.04
N SER A 640 16.17 -35.30 14.23
CA SER A 640 16.80 -36.12 15.26
C SER A 640 17.07 -37.54 14.71
N GLY A 641 18.30 -38.02 14.89
CA GLY A 641 18.71 -39.33 14.43
C GLY A 641 18.77 -39.55 12.92
N LYS A 642 18.71 -38.46 12.11
CA LYS A 642 18.80 -38.52 10.66
C LYS A 642 19.96 -37.63 10.14
N SER A 643 20.49 -38.01 8.98
CA SER A 643 21.47 -37.17 8.29
C SER A 643 20.81 -35.90 7.78
N THR A 644 21.50 -34.78 7.96
CA THR A 644 21.10 -33.47 7.43
C THR A 644 21.02 -33.49 5.92
N ARG A 645 19.97 -32.91 5.37
CA ARG A 645 19.76 -32.72 3.92
C ARG A 645 19.87 -31.26 3.58
N THR A 646 20.61 -30.97 2.52
CA THR A 646 20.76 -29.59 2.00
C THR A 646 20.37 -29.57 0.54
N GLU A 647 19.49 -28.66 0.19
CA GLU A 647 19.12 -28.36 -1.18
C GLU A 647 19.44 -26.89 -1.49
N VAL A 648 19.83 -26.61 -2.72
CA VAL A 648 20.21 -25.29 -3.16
C VAL A 648 19.48 -24.94 -4.45
N TYR A 649 18.76 -23.84 -4.43
CA TYR A 649 18.19 -23.19 -5.60
C TYR A 649 19.12 -22.08 -6.05
N THR A 650 19.54 -22.11 -7.32
CA THR A 650 20.38 -21.06 -7.93
C THR A 650 19.60 -20.39 -9.04
N TYR A 651 19.49 -19.07 -8.95
CA TYR A 651 18.77 -18.23 -9.90
C TYR A 651 19.76 -17.42 -10.74
N THR A 652 19.58 -17.44 -12.04
CA THR A 652 20.32 -16.60 -12.99
C THR A 652 19.34 -15.62 -13.62
N TYR A 653 19.79 -14.40 -13.78
CA TYR A 653 19.00 -13.31 -14.36
C TYR A 653 19.66 -12.82 -15.65
N ASP A 654 18.85 -12.37 -16.60
CA ASP A 654 19.35 -11.72 -17.81
C ASP A 654 19.71 -10.25 -17.55
N HIS A 655 20.17 -9.54 -18.60
CA HIS A 655 20.56 -8.13 -18.50
C HIS A 655 19.40 -7.18 -18.17
N ALA A 656 18.15 -7.61 -18.35
CA ALA A 656 16.94 -6.90 -17.97
C ALA A 656 16.42 -7.33 -16.59
N ASP A 657 17.26 -8.02 -15.81
CA ASP A 657 16.97 -8.50 -14.46
C ASP A 657 15.76 -9.45 -14.40
N ARG A 658 15.51 -10.25 -15.47
CA ARG A 658 14.47 -11.30 -15.53
C ARG A 658 15.10 -12.66 -15.30
N ILE A 659 14.38 -13.60 -14.66
CA ILE A 659 14.87 -14.96 -14.42
C ILE A 659 15.12 -15.66 -15.76
N SER A 660 16.39 -15.99 -16.06
CA SER A 660 16.78 -16.74 -17.25
C SER A 660 16.97 -18.23 -16.95
N LYS A 661 17.38 -18.60 -15.72
CA LYS A 661 17.61 -19.99 -15.35
C LYS A 661 17.36 -20.23 -13.86
N VAL A 662 16.79 -21.38 -13.54
CA VAL A 662 16.69 -21.90 -12.17
C VAL A 662 17.28 -23.30 -12.14
N GLN A 663 18.26 -23.50 -11.24
CA GLN A 663 18.87 -24.80 -10.94
C GLN A 663 18.53 -25.23 -9.54
N HIS A 664 18.38 -26.51 -9.33
CA HIS A 664 18.20 -27.13 -8.02
C HIS A 664 19.26 -28.21 -7.83
N SER A 665 19.92 -28.18 -6.68
CA SER A 665 20.90 -29.17 -6.30
C SER A 665 20.49 -29.85 -4.99
N LEU A 666 20.56 -31.16 -4.92
CA LEU A 666 20.34 -31.95 -3.72
C LEU A 666 21.56 -32.87 -3.53
N GLY A 667 22.37 -32.61 -2.51
CA GLY A 667 23.66 -33.28 -2.34
C GLY A 667 24.58 -33.00 -3.56
N SER A 668 25.09 -34.04 -4.18
CA SER A 668 25.96 -33.98 -5.38
C SER A 668 25.17 -33.88 -6.70
N THR A 669 23.86 -34.10 -6.67
CA THR A 669 23.03 -34.06 -7.88
C THR A 669 22.49 -32.67 -8.13
N SER A 670 22.70 -32.15 -9.34
CA SER A 670 22.18 -30.85 -9.78
C SER A 670 21.35 -31.02 -11.05
N ILE A 671 20.18 -30.38 -11.06
CA ILE A 671 19.28 -30.36 -12.22
C ILE A 671 18.91 -28.93 -12.55
N THR A 672 18.73 -28.66 -13.83
CA THR A 672 18.09 -27.41 -14.27
C THR A 672 16.58 -27.59 -14.18
N LEU A 673 15.91 -26.83 -13.29
CA LEU A 673 14.45 -26.86 -13.19
C LEU A 673 13.85 -26.28 -14.47
N TYR A 674 14.34 -25.12 -14.88
CA TYR A 674 14.01 -24.56 -16.19
C TYR A 674 15.02 -23.50 -16.64
N ASP A 675 15.09 -23.31 -17.97
CA ASP A 675 15.68 -22.16 -18.65
C ASP A 675 14.56 -21.37 -19.33
N ALA A 676 14.66 -20.05 -19.31
CA ALA A 676 13.67 -19.14 -19.90
C ALA A 676 14.35 -18.13 -20.83
N THR A 677 13.73 -17.85 -21.98
CA THR A 677 14.11 -16.73 -22.85
C THR A 677 12.91 -15.82 -23.05
N TYR A 678 13.19 -14.58 -23.41
CA TYR A 678 12.16 -13.54 -23.55
C TYR A 678 12.19 -12.97 -24.98
N ASP A 679 11.05 -12.49 -25.44
CA ASP A 679 10.97 -11.76 -26.70
C ASP A 679 11.41 -10.29 -26.54
N ASN A 680 11.42 -9.54 -27.63
CA ASN A 680 11.84 -8.15 -27.63
C ASN A 680 10.98 -7.24 -26.72
N PHE A 681 9.75 -7.63 -26.44
CA PHE A 681 8.81 -6.88 -25.58
C PHE A 681 8.85 -7.34 -24.12
N GLY A 682 9.75 -8.25 -23.77
CA GLY A 682 9.93 -8.76 -22.40
C GLY A 682 8.97 -9.88 -22.02
N ARG A 683 8.19 -10.43 -22.95
CA ARG A 683 7.28 -11.57 -22.70
C ARG A 683 8.05 -12.87 -22.79
N LEU A 684 7.63 -13.89 -22.03
CA LEU A 684 8.23 -15.22 -22.05
C LEU A 684 8.16 -15.82 -23.46
N LEU A 685 9.30 -16.05 -24.10
CA LEU A 685 9.37 -16.63 -25.44
C LEU A 685 9.52 -18.15 -25.39
N THR A 686 10.45 -18.64 -24.57
CA THR A 686 10.60 -20.08 -24.36
C THR A 686 10.81 -20.42 -22.91
N LYS A 687 10.38 -21.62 -22.52
CA LYS A 687 10.65 -22.23 -21.22
C LYS A 687 10.97 -23.70 -21.41
N GLN A 688 12.15 -24.10 -20.98
CA GLN A 688 12.64 -25.48 -21.13
C GLN A 688 12.82 -26.08 -19.74
N TYR A 689 12.10 -27.17 -19.46
CA TYR A 689 12.15 -27.86 -18.16
C TYR A 689 13.21 -28.96 -18.17
N HIS A 690 13.85 -29.19 -17.03
CA HIS A 690 14.86 -30.23 -16.77
C HIS A 690 16.06 -30.22 -17.75
N GLY A 691 16.37 -29.07 -18.33
CA GLY A 691 17.47 -28.96 -19.30
C GLY A 691 17.30 -29.78 -20.59
N THR A 692 16.13 -30.37 -20.81
CA THR A 692 15.89 -31.33 -21.92
C THR A 692 15.09 -30.64 -23.03
N SER A 693 15.60 -30.72 -24.29
CA SER A 693 14.96 -30.07 -25.43
C SER A 693 13.53 -30.56 -25.72
N THR A 694 13.25 -31.82 -25.44
CA THR A 694 11.88 -32.39 -25.56
C THR A 694 10.86 -31.79 -24.60
N ASN A 695 11.32 -31.10 -23.53
CA ASN A 695 10.48 -30.42 -22.57
C ASN A 695 10.46 -28.88 -22.78
N LYS A 696 10.90 -28.43 -23.97
CA LYS A 696 10.85 -27.01 -24.32
C LYS A 696 9.47 -26.63 -24.79
N LEU A 697 8.96 -25.54 -24.23
CA LEU A 697 7.72 -24.86 -24.64
C LEU A 697 8.06 -23.52 -25.26
N THR A 698 7.42 -23.19 -26.36
CA THR A 698 7.50 -21.87 -27.01
C THR A 698 6.15 -21.18 -26.92
N TYR A 699 6.16 -19.91 -26.61
CA TYR A 699 5.00 -19.08 -26.36
C TYR A 699 4.81 -18.07 -27.47
N ALA A 700 3.59 -17.92 -27.95
CA ALA A 700 3.20 -16.95 -28.97
C ALA A 700 2.15 -15.98 -28.41
N TYR A 701 2.22 -14.74 -28.88
CA TYR A 701 1.36 -13.66 -28.39
C TYR A 701 0.84 -12.81 -29.57
N ASN A 702 -0.34 -12.28 -29.41
CA ASN A 702 -0.83 -11.24 -30.33
C ASN A 702 -0.27 -9.85 -29.95
N LEU A 703 -0.63 -8.82 -30.73
CA LEU A 703 -0.16 -7.45 -30.51
C LEU A 703 -0.60 -6.86 -29.14
N ARG A 704 -1.67 -7.37 -28.55
CA ARG A 704 -2.17 -6.97 -27.22
C ARG A 704 -1.50 -7.74 -26.06
N SER A 705 -0.46 -8.52 -26.36
CA SER A 705 0.24 -9.39 -25.43
C SER A 705 -0.64 -10.51 -24.83
N TRP A 706 -1.73 -10.86 -25.47
CA TRP A 706 -2.51 -12.04 -25.10
C TRP A 706 -1.83 -13.29 -25.65
N LEU A 707 -1.73 -14.33 -24.82
CA LEU A 707 -1.15 -15.61 -25.19
C LEU A 707 -2.04 -16.26 -26.28
N THR A 708 -1.45 -16.54 -27.45
CA THR A 708 -2.17 -17.18 -28.57
C THR A 708 -1.75 -18.63 -28.77
N GLY A 709 -0.61 -19.03 -28.24
CA GLY A 709 -0.19 -20.41 -28.38
C GLY A 709 0.93 -20.79 -27.43
N ILE A 710 0.94 -22.06 -27.07
CA ILE A 710 2.04 -22.75 -26.42
C ILE A 710 2.33 -23.96 -27.31
N SER A 711 3.58 -24.12 -27.74
CA SER A 711 3.96 -25.25 -28.57
C SER A 711 5.22 -25.95 -28.04
N GLY A 712 5.20 -27.26 -28.04
CA GLY A 712 6.32 -28.12 -27.65
C GLY A 712 6.09 -29.55 -28.07
N THR A 713 7.11 -30.39 -27.93
CA THR A 713 7.06 -31.80 -28.35
C THR A 713 5.97 -32.59 -27.59
N ARG A 714 5.72 -32.22 -26.33
CA ARG A 714 4.82 -32.99 -25.46
C ARG A 714 3.48 -32.28 -25.19
N PHE A 715 3.38 -31.00 -25.55
CA PHE A 715 2.20 -30.21 -25.26
C PHE A 715 2.06 -29.09 -26.31
N THR A 716 0.86 -28.96 -26.84
CA THR A 716 0.48 -27.86 -27.74
C THR A 716 -0.89 -27.34 -27.33
N GLN A 717 -1.01 -26.05 -27.23
CA GLN A 717 -2.27 -25.34 -26.96
C GLN A 717 -2.35 -24.13 -27.86
N ASN A 718 -3.50 -23.92 -28.51
CA ASN A 718 -3.81 -22.71 -29.24
C ASN A 718 -4.97 -22.02 -28.53
N LEU A 719 -4.86 -20.70 -28.36
CA LEU A 719 -5.86 -19.86 -27.74
C LEU A 719 -6.31 -18.81 -28.77
N TYR A 720 -7.60 -18.79 -29.02
CA TYR A 720 -8.21 -17.88 -29.98
C TYR A 720 -9.06 -16.85 -29.26
N TYR A 721 -9.10 -15.65 -29.80
CA TYR A 721 -9.85 -14.50 -29.28
C TYR A 721 -10.80 -13.98 -30.35
N ASN A 722 -10.34 -13.08 -31.19
CA ASN A 722 -11.10 -12.51 -32.31
C ASN A 722 -10.98 -13.33 -33.59
N THR A 723 -10.32 -14.48 -33.54
CA THR A 723 -10.12 -15.44 -34.62
C THR A 723 -10.48 -16.85 -34.13
N GLY A 724 -10.45 -17.85 -35.02
CA GLY A 724 -10.75 -19.25 -34.67
C GLY A 724 -12.15 -19.68 -34.98
N VAL A 725 -12.55 -20.87 -34.49
CA VAL A 725 -13.85 -21.48 -34.79
C VAL A 725 -15.00 -21.05 -33.87
N GLY A 726 -14.68 -20.43 -32.74
CA GLY A 726 -15.66 -19.90 -31.81
C GLY A 726 -16.17 -18.50 -32.20
N THR A 727 -17.12 -17.97 -31.43
CA THR A 727 -17.56 -16.59 -31.59
C THR A 727 -16.42 -15.65 -31.25
N ALA A 728 -16.02 -14.77 -32.17
CA ALA A 728 -14.96 -13.82 -31.99
C ALA A 728 -15.12 -12.94 -30.73
N LYS A 729 -14.10 -12.88 -29.88
CA LYS A 729 -14.04 -12.09 -28.64
C LYS A 729 -12.96 -11.02 -28.74
N TYR A 730 -13.34 -9.78 -28.47
CA TYR A 730 -12.45 -8.62 -28.56
C TYR A 730 -12.08 -8.04 -27.19
N ASN A 731 -12.77 -8.43 -26.13
CA ASN A 731 -12.57 -7.95 -24.76
C ASN A 731 -11.44 -8.72 -24.00
N GLY A 732 -10.85 -9.74 -24.62
CA GLY A 732 -9.81 -10.58 -24.02
C GLY A 732 -10.28 -11.94 -23.51
N SER A 733 -11.57 -12.20 -23.61
CA SER A 733 -12.10 -13.55 -23.37
C SER A 733 -11.68 -14.51 -24.48
N ILE A 734 -11.34 -15.75 -24.11
CA ILE A 734 -10.97 -16.81 -25.07
C ILE A 734 -12.22 -17.26 -25.81
N SER A 735 -12.15 -17.30 -27.14
CA SER A 735 -13.24 -17.78 -28.00
C SER A 735 -13.21 -19.29 -28.19
N SER A 736 -12.00 -19.87 -28.26
CA SER A 736 -11.78 -21.31 -28.40
C SER A 736 -10.34 -21.71 -28.09
#